data_0b932a8cf05f718a0d35bd6406a77ef6
#
_entry.id   0b932a8cf05f718a0d35bd6406a77ef6
#
_cell.length_a   1.000
_cell.length_b   1.000
_cell.length_c   1.000
_cell.angle_alpha   90.00
_cell.angle_beta   90.00
_cell.angle_gamma   90.00
#
_symmetry.space_group_name_H-M   'P 1'
#
loop_
_entity.id
_entity.type
_entity.pdbx_description
1 polymer ?
#
loop_
_entity_poly.entity_id
_entity_poly.type
_entity_poly.pdbx_seq_one_letter_code
_entity_poly.pdbx_strand_id
1 'polypeptide(L)'
;DYFVIFAHVDQGSGLFNECGGGLLESLSGLAPFRKRVLGIQKSRARDNINKFKRCFGYIPALIEGSDPKSLKDIGKGDKQTYLKIGEYSYAAIKFALQDYKSRVAESLPERKHGYIEYISFQGGKFDGQTIRFSSELNSLIGIRGSGKSSVLEAIRYIFDLPLQTDKEYKESLIKNIFGSGGKATLSVVDKHGKHYIVSRIYGEKSNVIDENGLDLNIQPSSLFDGIQYFGQKDLSNSADHENGLLEKLVGGKIGKSAEITSCVKELTTSVSQLLDANKIPEQIEECKIKKSEVEHKMSIYKEKGVAEKLKKQTGYTTDKAKLDSVKGRIDSAVRELKKCYDNNKDVTLGLQGVESIYNSDIIKKASDILSAIGNEILKIGEAVTQIESNSLEFADVVEMLAKKIDGLSDEFAEIKREIKDDTLDIDGFVKMTEELEKYKENLQQLDERAKSKKQIESAFKKAKRERNDILLEQFNAYKLEIQKINESQSELKITIDFKGDRDNFKTQMKNDFRGSGISEIKYQSLCDAFRDYVELIEDWILCDGMKIKEIISSSEYTKLDKKLQDQYADLLKNQVSNNVEIYYHDKLLRHHSIGQRASALILFILMQSDNDIILIDQPEDDLDNKIIYEEVITAIAKKKQDIQFIFATHNANIPVLGDAERIFVVEYQDTTIDISQGNIDLKSTHKQIVDIMEGGEKAFEKRQLIYTSWK
;
A
#
# COMPACT_ATOMS: atom_id res chain seq x y z
N ASP A 1 31.93 45.42 -16.36
CA ASP A 1 30.55 44.97 -16.13
C ASP A 1 30.03 45.54 -14.81
N TYR A 2 28.81 46.11 -14.80
CA TYR A 2 28.21 46.69 -13.60
C TYR A 2 26.69 46.57 -13.67
N PHE A 3 26.03 46.60 -12.51
CA PHE A 3 24.58 46.77 -12.37
C PHE A 3 24.30 47.92 -11.40
N VAL A 4 23.08 48.42 -11.40
CA VAL A 4 22.65 49.58 -10.62
C VAL A 4 21.55 49.14 -9.65
N ILE A 5 21.68 49.56 -8.40
CA ILE A 5 20.65 49.49 -7.37
C ILE A 5 20.37 50.92 -6.91
N PHE A 6 19.15 51.38 -7.05
CA PHE A 6 18.76 52.69 -6.54
C PHE A 6 18.47 52.62 -5.04
N ALA A 7 19.23 53.41 -4.27
CA ALA A 7 19.01 53.54 -2.84
C ALA A 7 18.00 54.66 -2.52
N HIS A 8 17.34 54.57 -1.38
CA HIS A 8 16.47 55.60 -0.80
C HIS A 8 15.44 56.20 -1.76
N VAL A 9 14.85 55.41 -2.62
CA VAL A 9 14.04 55.86 -3.76
C VAL A 9 12.84 56.75 -3.39
N ASP A 10 12.32 56.64 -2.17
CA ASP A 10 11.16 57.40 -1.65
C ASP A 10 11.55 58.60 -0.76
N GLN A 11 12.83 58.85 -0.48
CA GLN A 11 13.30 59.95 0.35
C GLN A 11 13.37 61.29 -0.44
N GLY A 12 13.49 62.41 0.27
CA GLY A 12 13.50 63.74 -0.34
C GLY A 12 14.50 63.92 -1.46
N SER A 13 15.71 63.35 -1.35
CA SER A 13 16.76 63.29 -2.38
C SER A 13 16.72 61.97 -3.19
N GLY A 14 15.63 61.17 -3.10
CA GLY A 14 15.51 59.90 -3.77
C GLY A 14 15.01 60.00 -5.20
N LEU A 15 15.13 58.89 -5.94
CA LEU A 15 14.80 58.77 -7.37
C LEU A 15 13.43 59.34 -7.74
N PHE A 16 12.41 59.08 -6.94
CA PHE A 16 11.05 59.47 -7.27
C PHE A 16 10.69 60.93 -6.97
N ASN A 17 11.50 61.57 -6.10
CA ASN A 17 11.34 62.99 -5.79
C ASN A 17 12.20 63.86 -6.66
N GLU A 18 13.43 63.45 -6.95
CA GLU A 18 14.36 64.20 -7.79
C GLU A 18 14.07 64.04 -9.30
N CYS A 19 13.60 62.85 -9.70
CA CYS A 19 13.28 62.60 -11.10
C CYS A 19 11.80 62.77 -11.38
N GLY A 20 11.42 63.82 -12.01
CA GLY A 20 10.10 63.98 -12.60
C GLY A 20 9.82 62.92 -13.65
N GLY A 21 8.53 62.70 -14.02
CA GLY A 21 8.12 61.64 -14.94
C GLY A 21 8.88 61.64 -16.27
N GLY A 22 9.13 62.83 -16.88
CA GLY A 22 9.88 62.94 -18.14
C GLY A 22 11.35 62.53 -18.05
N LEU A 23 12.03 62.79 -16.92
CA LEU A 23 13.42 62.35 -16.74
C LEU A 23 13.51 60.84 -16.54
N LEU A 24 12.59 60.27 -15.80
CA LEU A 24 12.48 58.79 -15.62
C LEU A 24 12.23 58.07 -16.94
N GLU A 25 11.34 58.64 -17.79
CA GLU A 25 11.07 58.13 -19.14
C GLU A 25 12.31 58.23 -20.05
N SER A 26 13.01 59.37 -20.00
CA SER A 26 14.25 59.54 -20.76
C SER A 26 15.33 58.53 -20.34
N LEU A 27 15.52 58.31 -19.04
CA LEU A 27 16.44 57.28 -18.52
C LEU A 27 16.04 55.86 -18.93
N SER A 28 14.75 55.56 -18.92
CA SER A 28 14.23 54.27 -19.35
C SER A 28 14.40 54.02 -20.86
N GLY A 29 14.45 55.06 -21.67
CA GLY A 29 14.74 55.01 -23.10
C GLY A 29 16.17 54.60 -23.43
N LEU A 30 17.11 54.74 -22.48
CA LEU A 30 18.50 54.33 -22.63
C LEU A 30 18.65 52.83 -22.43
N ALA A 31 18.62 52.06 -23.50
CA ALA A 31 18.66 50.59 -23.44
C ALA A 31 19.82 50.01 -22.60
N PRO A 32 21.07 50.53 -22.66
CA PRO A 32 22.14 50.04 -21.79
C PRO A 32 21.88 50.28 -20.30
N PHE A 33 21.26 51.40 -19.94
CA PHE A 33 20.92 51.76 -18.59
C PHE A 33 19.76 50.90 -18.08
N ARG A 34 18.69 50.80 -18.86
CA ARG A 34 17.52 49.97 -18.53
C ARG A 34 17.88 48.55 -18.22
N LYS A 35 18.76 47.90 -18.99
CA LYS A 35 19.19 46.51 -18.78
C LYS A 35 20.08 46.33 -17.55
N ARG A 36 20.60 47.40 -16.95
CA ARG A 36 21.50 47.35 -15.80
C ARG A 36 20.88 47.71 -14.47
N VAL A 37 19.67 48.24 -14.45
CA VAL A 37 18.94 48.53 -13.20
C VAL A 37 18.29 47.26 -12.72
N LEU A 38 18.90 46.62 -11.73
CA LEU A 38 18.48 45.30 -11.22
C LEU A 38 17.79 45.36 -9.86
N GLY A 39 17.93 46.49 -9.12
CA GLY A 39 17.32 46.62 -7.81
C GLY A 39 16.93 48.03 -7.45
N ILE A 40 15.97 48.17 -6.58
CA ILE A 40 15.63 49.41 -5.87
C ILE A 40 15.50 49.08 -4.39
N GLN A 41 15.95 50.00 -3.54
CA GLN A 41 15.67 49.92 -2.13
C GLN A 41 14.16 49.96 -1.93
N LYS A 42 13.62 49.09 -1.15
CA LYS A 42 12.18 48.81 -0.99
C LYS A 42 11.39 50.10 -0.79
N SER A 43 10.56 50.43 -1.77
CA SER A 43 9.67 51.56 -1.69
C SER A 43 8.41 51.18 -0.92
N ARG A 44 7.98 52.06 -0.04
CA ARG A 44 6.69 51.90 0.71
C ARG A 44 5.52 52.46 -0.09
N ALA A 45 5.77 53.27 -1.11
CA ALA A 45 4.77 53.90 -1.91
C ALA A 45 4.40 53.06 -3.14
N ARG A 46 3.25 52.43 -3.14
CA ARG A 46 2.72 51.58 -4.25
C ARG A 46 2.71 52.36 -5.59
N ASP A 47 2.42 53.67 -5.54
CA ASP A 47 2.36 54.54 -6.72
C ASP A 47 3.72 54.71 -7.36
N ASN A 48 4.82 54.81 -6.58
CA ASN A 48 6.15 54.89 -7.06
C ASN A 48 6.62 53.64 -7.78
N ILE A 49 6.29 52.46 -7.25
CA ILE A 49 6.56 51.17 -7.89
C ILE A 49 5.81 51.07 -9.22
N ASN A 50 4.54 51.49 -9.26
CA ASN A 50 3.74 51.53 -10.48
C ASN A 50 4.27 52.53 -11.50
N LYS A 51 4.78 53.69 -11.05
CA LYS A 51 5.45 54.69 -11.91
C LYS A 51 6.71 54.10 -12.53
N PHE A 52 7.54 53.39 -11.74
CA PHE A 52 8.72 52.70 -12.25
C PHE A 52 8.33 51.65 -13.30
N LYS A 53 7.34 50.82 -13.03
CA LYS A 53 6.85 49.82 -13.98
C LYS A 53 6.37 50.40 -15.29
N ARG A 54 5.71 51.56 -15.25
CA ARG A 54 5.25 52.23 -16.48
C ARG A 54 6.46 52.76 -17.32
N CYS A 55 7.45 53.36 -16.68
CA CYS A 55 8.61 53.89 -17.38
C CYS A 55 9.54 52.80 -17.89
N PHE A 56 9.87 51.78 -17.07
CA PHE A 56 10.88 50.79 -17.38
C PHE A 56 10.29 49.50 -18.00
N GLY A 57 8.98 49.25 -17.86
CA GLY A 57 8.31 48.07 -18.34
C GLY A 57 8.48 46.82 -17.46
N TYR A 58 9.18 46.92 -16.34
CA TYR A 58 9.39 45.86 -15.35
C TYR A 58 9.50 46.43 -13.94
N ILE A 59 9.42 45.58 -12.92
CA ILE A 59 9.76 45.93 -11.54
C ILE A 59 11.09 45.25 -11.22
N PRO A 60 12.14 45.97 -10.80
CA PRO A 60 13.41 45.36 -10.38
C PRO A 60 13.27 44.71 -9.00
N ALA A 61 14.31 44.01 -8.54
CA ALA A 61 14.34 43.46 -7.20
C ALA A 61 14.11 44.52 -6.13
N LEU A 62 13.20 44.25 -5.20
CA LEU A 62 12.99 45.11 -4.03
C LEU A 62 13.93 44.61 -2.93
N ILE A 63 14.90 45.40 -2.57
CA ILE A 63 15.93 45.08 -1.57
C ILE A 63 15.91 46.03 -0.39
N GLU A 64 16.34 45.59 0.74
CA GLU A 64 16.59 46.43 1.92
C GLU A 64 18.11 46.60 2.08
N GLY A 65 18.54 47.74 2.59
CA GLY A 65 19.93 48.02 2.92
C GLY A 65 20.02 48.50 4.37
N SER A 66 21.14 48.23 5.04
CA SER A 66 21.36 48.64 6.43
C SER A 66 21.73 50.12 6.59
N ASP A 67 22.00 50.84 5.48
CA ASP A 67 22.46 52.25 5.48
C ASP A 67 23.52 52.55 6.58
N PRO A 68 24.64 51.78 6.60
CA PRO A 68 25.58 51.80 7.71
C PRO A 68 26.35 53.14 7.75
N LYS A 69 26.34 53.81 8.90
CA LYS A 69 27.15 55.01 9.16
C LYS A 69 28.52 54.69 9.72
N SER A 70 28.74 53.48 10.16
CA SER A 70 30.01 52.93 10.63
C SER A 70 30.16 51.46 10.21
N LEU A 71 31.38 50.93 10.26
CA LEU A 71 31.64 49.51 9.95
C LEU A 71 30.85 48.55 10.88
N LYS A 72 30.55 49.02 12.13
CA LYS A 72 29.77 48.24 13.09
C LYS A 72 28.29 48.14 12.74
N ASP A 73 27.77 48.97 11.85
CA ASP A 73 26.36 49.06 11.48
C ASP A 73 26.04 48.22 10.23
N ILE A 74 27.07 47.68 9.58
CA ILE A 74 26.90 46.80 8.41
C ILE A 74 26.11 45.59 8.80
N GLY A 75 25.02 45.34 8.11
CA GLY A 75 24.13 44.16 8.34
C GLY A 75 23.20 44.29 9.55
N LYS A 76 23.17 45.44 10.25
CA LYS A 76 22.30 45.64 11.44
C LYS A 76 20.98 46.37 11.16
N GLY A 77 20.49 46.36 9.95
CA GLY A 77 19.16 46.90 9.63
C GLY A 77 18.03 46.08 10.25
N ASP A 78 16.92 46.74 10.61
CA ASP A 78 15.70 46.10 11.12
C ASP A 78 15.05 45.13 10.11
N LYS A 79 15.36 45.31 8.84
CA LYS A 79 14.88 44.52 7.70
C LYS A 79 16.04 44.02 6.88
N GLN A 80 15.97 42.76 6.47
CA GLN A 80 17.01 42.14 5.66
C GLN A 80 16.41 41.65 4.33
N THR A 81 17.26 41.53 3.33
CA THR A 81 16.94 40.87 2.07
C THR A 81 17.84 39.66 1.93
N TYR A 82 17.21 38.53 1.66
CA TYR A 82 17.89 37.28 1.45
C TYR A 82 18.03 37.04 -0.07
N LEU A 83 19.24 36.71 -0.49
CA LEU A 83 19.54 36.33 -1.87
C LEU A 83 19.86 34.84 -1.94
N LYS A 84 19.19 34.13 -2.83
CA LYS A 84 19.49 32.75 -3.13
C LYS A 84 20.63 32.69 -4.15
N ILE A 85 21.84 32.40 -3.68
CA ILE A 85 23.05 32.26 -4.47
C ILE A 85 23.78 30.96 -4.15
N GLY A 86 24.41 30.36 -5.18
CA GLY A 86 25.19 29.14 -5.01
C GLY A 86 26.66 29.38 -4.66
N GLU A 87 27.17 30.64 -4.94
CA GLU A 87 28.51 31.09 -4.59
C GLU A 87 28.54 32.55 -4.25
N TYR A 88 29.55 33.00 -3.51
CA TYR A 88 29.79 34.41 -3.22
C TYR A 88 30.54 35.06 -4.36
N SER A 89 29.85 35.37 -5.47
CA SER A 89 30.43 36.05 -6.63
C SER A 89 29.56 37.19 -7.13
N TYR A 90 30.18 38.15 -7.83
CA TYR A 90 29.45 39.21 -8.50
C TYR A 90 28.43 38.67 -9.51
N ALA A 91 28.79 37.61 -10.23
CA ALA A 91 27.91 36.98 -11.21
C ALA A 91 26.67 36.34 -10.55
N ALA A 92 26.83 35.67 -9.43
CA ALA A 92 25.73 35.06 -8.69
C ALA A 92 24.77 36.12 -8.13
N ILE A 93 25.28 37.22 -7.55
CA ILE A 93 24.45 38.33 -7.08
C ILE A 93 23.68 38.96 -8.24
N LYS A 94 24.36 39.23 -9.37
CA LYS A 94 23.73 39.78 -10.56
C LYS A 94 22.62 38.88 -11.09
N PHE A 95 22.85 37.56 -11.15
CA PHE A 95 21.90 36.60 -11.58
C PHE A 95 20.68 36.54 -10.63
N ALA A 96 20.91 36.53 -9.30
CA ALA A 96 19.84 36.54 -8.31
C ALA A 96 18.95 37.80 -8.43
N LEU A 97 19.54 38.98 -8.72
CA LEU A 97 18.77 40.18 -8.93
C LEU A 97 18.04 40.20 -10.29
N GLN A 98 18.55 39.51 -11.31
CA GLN A 98 17.87 39.36 -12.61
C GLN A 98 16.65 38.45 -12.50
N ASP A 99 16.76 37.35 -11.74
CA ASP A 99 15.69 36.42 -11.47
C ASP A 99 15.12 36.59 -10.04
N TYR A 100 14.86 37.85 -9.67
CA TYR A 100 14.48 38.22 -8.31
C TYR A 100 13.23 37.53 -7.79
N LYS A 101 12.30 37.10 -8.64
CA LYS A 101 11.05 36.46 -8.23
C LYS A 101 11.27 35.14 -7.52
N SER A 102 12.28 34.39 -7.95
CA SER A 102 12.65 33.09 -7.39
C SER A 102 13.83 33.13 -6.42
N ARG A 103 14.62 34.26 -6.46
CA ARG A 103 15.90 34.31 -5.76
C ARG A 103 16.07 35.44 -4.75
N VAL A 104 15.06 36.32 -4.60
CA VAL A 104 15.08 37.43 -3.63
C VAL A 104 13.90 37.28 -2.67
N ALA A 105 14.17 37.20 -1.38
CA ALA A 105 13.15 37.03 -0.34
C ALA A 105 13.31 38.01 0.81
N GLU A 106 12.22 38.31 1.52
CA GLU A 106 12.21 39.16 2.72
C GLU A 106 12.44 38.35 4.02
N SER A 107 12.28 37.05 3.96
CA SER A 107 12.55 36.10 5.08
C SER A 107 13.17 34.83 4.53
N LEU A 108 13.91 34.14 5.36
CA LEU A 108 14.38 32.80 5.01
C LEU A 108 13.17 31.87 4.95
N PRO A 109 13.01 31.11 3.86
CA PRO A 109 11.95 30.12 3.76
C PRO A 109 12.16 29.03 4.84
N GLU A 110 11.10 28.72 5.57
CA GLU A 110 11.08 27.57 6.50
C GLU A 110 10.96 26.28 5.68
N ARG A 111 11.84 25.32 5.96
CA ARG A 111 11.75 23.98 5.38
C ARG A 111 10.70 23.20 6.13
N LYS A 112 9.75 22.62 5.40
CA LYS A 112 8.62 21.87 5.97
C LYS A 112 8.59 20.39 5.57
N HIS A 113 9.60 19.94 4.84
CA HIS A 113 9.71 18.59 4.32
C HIS A 113 11.04 17.97 4.70
N GLY A 114 11.07 16.61 4.73
CA GLY A 114 12.30 15.86 4.88
C GLY A 114 13.12 15.84 3.60
N TYR A 115 14.43 15.60 3.70
CA TYR A 115 15.32 15.58 2.54
C TYR A 115 16.58 14.74 2.76
N ILE A 116 17.19 14.29 1.66
CA ILE A 116 18.51 13.67 1.65
C ILE A 116 19.56 14.78 1.62
N GLU A 117 20.46 14.77 2.58
CA GLU A 117 21.56 15.73 2.67
C GLU A 117 22.74 15.29 1.79
N TYR A 118 23.16 14.03 1.90
CA TYR A 118 24.21 13.48 1.04
C TYR A 118 24.09 11.96 0.92
N ILE A 119 24.71 11.42 -0.11
CA ILE A 119 25.03 10.00 -0.27
C ILE A 119 26.56 9.85 -0.39
N SER A 120 27.12 8.87 0.34
CA SER A 120 28.54 8.52 0.25
C SER A 120 28.69 7.02 -0.02
N PHE A 121 29.76 6.66 -0.75
CA PHE A 121 30.01 5.30 -1.18
C PHE A 121 31.36 4.81 -0.68
N GLN A 122 31.43 3.54 -0.29
CA GLN A 122 32.63 2.80 0.06
C GLN A 122 32.65 1.51 -0.73
N GLY A 123 33.67 1.34 -1.56
CA GLY A 123 33.76 0.23 -2.51
C GLY A 123 32.89 0.39 -3.75
N GLY A 124 33.06 -0.51 -4.71
CA GLY A 124 32.32 -0.47 -5.97
C GLY A 124 32.76 0.65 -6.94
N LYS A 125 31.88 0.98 -7.88
CA LYS A 125 32.20 1.94 -8.94
C LYS A 125 32.20 3.41 -8.51
N PHE A 126 31.57 3.71 -7.38
CA PHE A 126 31.53 5.05 -6.78
C PHE A 126 32.46 5.20 -5.58
N ASP A 127 33.44 4.32 -5.41
CA ASP A 127 34.30 4.33 -4.21
C ASP A 127 34.88 5.72 -3.92
N GLY A 128 34.75 6.15 -2.65
CA GLY A 128 35.21 7.46 -2.20
C GLY A 128 34.33 8.66 -2.62
N GLN A 129 33.33 8.49 -3.46
CA GLN A 129 32.46 9.59 -3.90
C GLN A 129 31.46 9.98 -2.79
N THR A 130 31.23 11.30 -2.68
CA THR A 130 30.19 11.87 -1.81
C THR A 130 29.42 12.94 -2.59
N ILE A 131 28.12 12.72 -2.72
CA ILE A 131 27.19 13.62 -3.44
C ILE A 131 26.38 14.36 -2.39
N ARG A 132 26.50 15.70 -2.32
CA ARG A 132 25.78 16.56 -1.39
C ARG A 132 24.62 17.26 -2.08
N PHE A 133 23.40 16.87 -1.72
CA PHE A 133 22.17 17.41 -2.30
C PHE A 133 21.73 18.72 -1.64
N SER A 134 21.00 19.53 -2.40
CA SER A 134 20.15 20.60 -1.89
C SER A 134 18.81 20.00 -1.45
N SER A 135 18.15 20.63 -0.50
CA SER A 135 16.79 20.28 -0.11
C SER A 135 15.71 20.59 -1.16
N GLU A 136 16.07 21.26 -2.27
CA GLU A 136 15.17 21.64 -3.35
C GLU A 136 15.45 20.83 -4.63
N LEU A 137 15.78 21.47 -5.75
CA LEU A 137 16.01 20.80 -7.04
C LEU A 137 17.47 20.40 -7.24
N ASN A 138 17.70 19.14 -7.52
CA ASN A 138 19.00 18.55 -7.83
C ASN A 138 18.95 17.88 -9.19
N SER A 139 19.96 18.12 -10.04
CA SER A 139 20.02 17.56 -11.39
C SER A 139 21.35 16.83 -11.62
N LEU A 140 21.28 15.52 -11.91
CA LEU A 140 22.41 14.73 -12.37
C LEU A 140 22.45 14.82 -13.90
N ILE A 141 23.52 15.36 -14.46
CA ILE A 141 23.73 15.49 -15.90
C ILE A 141 24.95 14.67 -16.35
N GLY A 142 25.01 14.35 -17.62
CA GLY A 142 26.11 13.56 -18.20
C GLY A 142 25.68 12.87 -19.48
N ILE A 143 26.62 12.34 -20.23
CA ILE A 143 26.33 11.60 -21.47
C ILE A 143 25.55 10.30 -21.15
N ARG A 144 24.96 9.68 -22.18
CA ARG A 144 24.29 8.37 -22.00
C ARG A 144 25.30 7.33 -21.53
N GLY A 145 24.92 6.53 -20.53
CA GLY A 145 25.79 5.52 -19.94
C GLY A 145 26.79 6.05 -18.90
N SER A 146 26.79 7.33 -18.54
CA SER A 146 27.71 7.89 -17.55
C SER A 146 27.50 7.45 -16.10
N GLY A 147 26.35 6.85 -15.77
CA GLY A 147 26.06 6.38 -14.41
C GLY A 147 25.02 7.24 -13.64
N LYS A 148 24.35 8.18 -14.29
CA LYS A 148 23.30 9.01 -13.65
C LYS A 148 22.22 8.16 -12.97
N SER A 149 21.63 7.23 -13.73
CA SER A 149 20.62 6.28 -13.24
C SER A 149 21.11 5.43 -12.07
N SER A 150 22.43 5.15 -12.04
CA SER A 150 23.07 4.37 -10.98
C SER A 150 23.00 5.07 -9.63
N VAL A 151 23.08 6.39 -9.58
CA VAL A 151 22.96 7.17 -8.34
C VAL A 151 21.52 7.07 -7.80
N LEU A 152 20.53 7.25 -8.66
CA LEU A 152 19.12 7.15 -8.27
C LEU A 152 18.75 5.74 -7.82
N GLU A 153 19.21 4.72 -8.53
CA GLU A 153 19.00 3.33 -8.14
C GLU A 153 19.69 2.97 -6.82
N ALA A 154 20.86 3.54 -6.52
CA ALA A 154 21.51 3.37 -5.23
C ALA A 154 20.67 3.95 -4.10
N ILE A 155 20.11 5.16 -4.27
CA ILE A 155 19.21 5.79 -3.30
C ILE A 155 17.96 4.92 -3.11
N ARG A 156 17.31 4.47 -4.20
CA ARG A 156 16.18 3.55 -4.16
C ARG A 156 16.52 2.28 -3.37
N TYR A 157 17.68 1.69 -3.64
CA TYR A 157 18.13 0.46 -2.99
C TYR A 157 18.31 0.65 -1.49
N ILE A 158 18.93 1.76 -1.06
CA ILE A 158 19.16 2.05 0.37
C ILE A 158 17.82 2.27 1.11
N PHE A 159 16.84 2.92 0.50
CA PHE A 159 15.51 3.12 1.07
C PHE A 159 14.60 1.89 0.98
N ASP A 160 15.06 0.81 0.36
CA ASP A 160 14.31 -0.43 0.15
C ASP A 160 12.98 -0.22 -0.60
N LEU A 161 12.97 0.76 -1.53
CA LEU A 161 11.79 1.04 -2.35
C LEU A 161 11.58 -0.08 -3.39
N PRO A 162 10.32 -0.47 -3.66
CA PRO A 162 10.01 -1.57 -4.56
C PRO A 162 10.44 -1.32 -6.00
N LEU A 163 10.91 -2.37 -6.68
CA LEU A 163 11.16 -2.35 -8.12
C LEU A 163 9.84 -2.41 -8.89
N GLN A 164 9.64 -1.52 -9.85
CA GLN A 164 8.43 -1.46 -10.67
C GLN A 164 8.58 -2.22 -11.99
N THR A 165 9.60 -1.86 -12.76
CA THR A 165 9.88 -2.43 -14.09
C THR A 165 11.32 -2.91 -14.15
N ASP A 166 11.66 -3.74 -15.15
CA ASP A 166 13.02 -4.19 -15.50
C ASP A 166 13.84 -4.70 -14.31
N LYS A 167 13.22 -5.55 -13.46
CA LYS A 167 13.82 -6.03 -12.20
C LYS A 167 15.23 -6.61 -12.39
N GLU A 168 15.40 -7.49 -13.36
CA GLU A 168 16.70 -8.14 -13.63
C GLU A 168 17.79 -7.13 -14.00
N TYR A 169 17.44 -6.14 -14.83
CA TYR A 169 18.38 -5.08 -15.21
C TYR A 169 18.77 -4.23 -13.99
N LYS A 170 17.80 -3.78 -13.18
CA LYS A 170 18.03 -2.94 -12.01
C LYS A 170 18.81 -3.67 -10.92
N GLU A 171 18.55 -4.96 -10.70
CA GLU A 171 19.33 -5.80 -9.79
C GLU A 171 20.79 -5.98 -10.28
N SER A 172 20.98 -6.23 -11.58
CA SER A 172 22.30 -6.27 -12.19
C SER A 172 23.04 -4.94 -12.06
N LEU A 173 22.33 -3.81 -12.24
CA LEU A 173 22.89 -2.48 -12.08
C LEU A 173 23.40 -2.26 -10.65
N ILE A 174 22.60 -2.56 -9.64
CA ILE A 174 22.97 -2.46 -8.22
C ILE A 174 24.17 -3.34 -7.91
N LYS A 175 24.20 -4.59 -8.39
CA LYS A 175 25.35 -5.49 -8.24
C LYS A 175 26.62 -4.89 -8.81
N ASN A 176 26.53 -4.25 -9.98
CA ASN A 176 27.68 -3.61 -10.64
C ASN A 176 28.13 -2.32 -9.93
N ILE A 177 27.21 -1.56 -9.31
CA ILE A 177 27.52 -0.33 -8.57
C ILE A 177 28.30 -0.66 -7.30
N PHE A 178 27.77 -1.56 -6.50
CA PHE A 178 28.31 -1.88 -5.18
C PHE A 178 29.48 -2.87 -5.23
N GLY A 179 29.48 -3.81 -6.18
CA GLY A 179 30.42 -4.90 -6.17
C GLY A 179 30.27 -5.81 -4.95
N SER A 180 31.30 -6.54 -4.60
CA SER A 180 31.31 -7.39 -3.42
C SER A 180 31.65 -6.57 -2.16
N GLY A 181 30.71 -6.53 -1.18
CA GLY A 181 30.93 -5.83 0.10
C GLY A 181 30.87 -4.30 0.02
N GLY A 182 30.47 -3.72 -1.12
CA GLY A 182 30.28 -2.28 -1.24
C GLY A 182 29.16 -1.78 -0.33
N LYS A 183 29.37 -0.59 0.23
CA LYS A 183 28.45 0.07 1.17
C LYS A 183 28.09 1.47 0.65
N ALA A 184 26.84 1.85 0.78
CA ALA A 184 26.45 3.25 0.63
C ALA A 184 25.74 3.75 1.89
N THR A 185 25.93 5.04 2.17
CA THR A 185 25.41 5.72 3.36
C THR A 185 24.72 7.02 2.95
N LEU A 186 23.46 7.20 3.37
CA LEU A 186 22.71 8.43 3.25
C LEU A 186 22.70 9.17 4.57
N SER A 187 22.92 10.47 4.55
CA SER A 187 22.50 11.38 5.61
C SER A 187 21.17 11.97 5.21
N VAL A 188 20.20 11.88 6.09
CA VAL A 188 18.85 12.36 5.84
C VAL A 188 18.34 13.20 7.01
N VAL A 189 17.47 14.15 6.71
CA VAL A 189 16.84 15.03 7.69
C VAL A 189 15.33 14.89 7.55
N ASP A 190 14.63 14.64 8.65
CA ASP A 190 13.18 14.57 8.64
C ASP A 190 12.52 15.97 8.60
N LYS A 191 11.22 16.04 8.46
CA LYS A 191 10.45 17.30 8.46
C LYS A 191 10.53 18.10 9.76
N HIS A 192 10.99 17.48 10.84
CA HIS A 192 11.20 18.11 12.15
C HIS A 192 12.64 18.59 12.36
N GLY A 193 13.52 18.41 11.36
CA GLY A 193 14.91 18.80 11.40
C GLY A 193 15.84 17.84 12.13
N LYS A 194 15.42 16.60 12.42
CA LYS A 194 16.26 15.56 13.02
C LYS A 194 17.07 14.85 11.96
N HIS A 195 18.33 14.58 12.26
CA HIS A 195 19.27 13.90 11.38
C HIS A 195 19.31 12.40 11.64
N TYR A 196 19.39 11.63 10.54
CA TYR A 196 19.53 10.18 10.59
C TYR A 196 20.57 9.74 9.57
N ILE A 197 21.21 8.62 9.85
CA ILE A 197 22.12 7.94 8.93
C ILE A 197 21.47 6.63 8.50
N VAL A 198 21.26 6.48 7.20
CA VAL A 198 20.75 5.24 6.60
C VAL A 198 21.88 4.60 5.82
N SER A 199 22.26 3.39 6.16
CA SER A 199 23.34 2.69 5.45
C SER A 199 22.92 1.30 5.00
N ARG A 200 23.46 0.87 3.86
CA ARG A 200 23.24 -0.48 3.33
C ARG A 200 24.51 -1.05 2.72
N ILE A 201 24.84 -2.27 3.11
CA ILE A 201 25.84 -3.10 2.44
C ILE A 201 25.12 -3.92 1.37
N TYR A 202 25.77 -4.16 0.24
CA TYR A 202 25.19 -4.97 -0.83
C TYR A 202 24.82 -6.37 -0.33
N GLY A 203 23.58 -6.77 -0.55
CA GLY A 203 23.03 -8.06 -0.12
C GLY A 203 22.46 -8.08 1.31
N GLU A 204 22.62 -7.00 2.07
CA GLU A 204 22.10 -6.88 3.44
C GLU A 204 20.87 -5.98 3.51
N LYS A 205 20.21 -5.95 4.68
CA LYS A 205 19.15 -5.00 4.97
C LYS A 205 19.72 -3.62 5.28
N SER A 206 18.93 -2.60 5.05
CA SER A 206 19.29 -1.23 5.42
C SER A 206 19.23 -1.06 6.94
N ASN A 207 20.17 -0.26 7.45
CA ASN A 207 20.23 0.11 8.87
C ASN A 207 19.99 1.60 9.03
N VAL A 208 19.18 2.00 10.02
CA VAL A 208 18.83 3.40 10.34
C VAL A 208 19.35 3.75 11.72
N ILE A 209 20.22 4.75 11.78
CA ILE A 209 20.87 5.20 13.03
C ILE A 209 20.48 6.66 13.28
N ASP A 210 20.11 6.99 14.51
CA ASP A 210 19.82 8.37 14.93
C ASP A 210 21.09 9.19 15.23
N GLU A 211 20.93 10.46 15.59
CA GLU A 211 22.02 11.37 15.97
C GLU A 211 22.88 10.89 17.15
N ASN A 212 22.33 10.01 18.00
CA ASN A 212 23.01 9.47 19.17
C ASN A 212 23.75 8.15 18.86
N GLY A 213 23.66 7.65 17.63
CA GLY A 213 24.26 6.40 17.21
C GLY A 213 23.41 5.16 17.53
N LEU A 214 22.13 5.34 17.89
CA LEU A 214 21.20 4.27 18.20
C LEU A 214 20.60 3.71 16.91
N ASP A 215 20.67 2.39 16.73
CA ASP A 215 19.94 1.68 15.68
C ASP A 215 18.46 1.63 16.00
N LEU A 216 17.63 2.23 15.13
CA LEU A 216 16.20 2.33 15.32
C LEU A 216 15.42 1.08 14.87
N ASN A 217 16.07 0.19 14.10
CA ASN A 217 15.44 -1.01 13.54
C ASN A 217 14.09 -0.75 12.84
N ILE A 218 14.01 0.34 12.08
CA ILE A 218 12.82 0.75 11.32
C ILE A 218 13.09 0.64 9.82
N GLN A 219 12.03 0.66 9.01
CA GLN A 219 12.17 0.79 7.56
C GLN A 219 12.63 2.21 7.21
N PRO A 220 13.67 2.39 6.38
CA PRO A 220 14.19 3.72 6.04
C PRO A 220 13.15 4.68 5.45
N SER A 221 12.21 4.16 4.67
CA SER A 221 11.13 4.95 4.06
C SER A 221 10.16 5.55 5.09
N SER A 222 10.07 5.00 6.30
CA SER A 222 9.21 5.52 7.37
C SER A 222 9.72 6.81 8.01
N LEU A 223 10.94 7.26 7.68
CA LEU A 223 11.48 8.55 8.12
C LEU A 223 10.80 9.75 7.43
N PHE A 224 10.08 9.50 6.35
CA PHE A 224 9.47 10.50 5.49
C PHE A 224 7.96 10.27 5.34
N ASP A 225 7.23 11.35 5.07
CA ASP A 225 5.81 11.25 4.76
C ASP A 225 5.58 10.53 3.42
N GLY A 226 6.49 10.70 2.46
CA GLY A 226 6.49 9.98 1.19
C GLY A 226 7.79 10.12 0.41
N ILE A 227 8.26 9.00 -0.16
CA ILE A 227 9.36 8.96 -1.12
C ILE A 227 8.84 8.29 -2.39
N GLN A 228 8.96 8.98 -3.51
CA GLN A 228 8.59 8.44 -4.82
C GLN A 228 9.84 8.24 -5.69
N TYR A 229 9.92 7.09 -6.33
CA TYR A 229 10.97 6.79 -7.30
C TYR A 229 10.36 6.32 -8.61
N PHE A 230 10.78 6.97 -9.71
CA PHE A 230 10.42 6.63 -11.08
C PHE A 230 11.70 6.40 -11.87
N GLY A 231 11.96 5.15 -12.20
CA GLY A 231 13.06 4.76 -13.08
C GLY A 231 12.75 5.06 -14.54
N GLN A 232 13.73 4.86 -15.40
CA GLN A 232 13.59 5.05 -16.84
C GLN A 232 12.40 4.24 -17.38
N LYS A 233 11.50 4.87 -18.14
CA LYS A 233 10.25 4.29 -18.68
C LYS A 233 9.21 3.85 -17.64
N ASP A 234 9.44 4.02 -16.34
CA ASP A 234 8.43 3.69 -15.35
C ASP A 234 7.18 4.55 -15.50
N LEU A 235 7.32 5.78 -15.98
CA LEU A 235 6.22 6.72 -16.23
C LEU A 235 5.37 6.28 -17.43
N SER A 236 5.99 5.92 -18.55
CA SER A 236 5.27 5.46 -19.73
C SER A 236 4.59 4.12 -19.52
N ASN A 237 5.22 3.19 -18.81
CA ASN A 237 4.65 1.88 -18.49
C ASN A 237 3.53 1.96 -17.44
N SER A 238 3.60 2.90 -16.50
CA SER A 238 2.55 3.13 -15.50
C SER A 238 1.28 3.72 -16.09
N ALA A 239 1.39 4.40 -17.24
CA ALA A 239 0.25 4.99 -17.94
C ALA A 239 -0.75 3.96 -18.48
N ASP A 240 -0.34 2.70 -18.65
CA ASP A 240 -1.22 1.64 -19.13
C ASP A 240 -2.07 1.00 -18.01
N HIS A 241 -1.80 1.34 -16.73
CA HIS A 241 -2.48 0.78 -15.55
C HIS A 241 -2.94 1.89 -14.60
N GLU A 242 -3.99 2.63 -14.99
CA GLU A 242 -4.55 3.75 -14.24
C GLU A 242 -4.89 3.39 -12.78
N ASN A 243 -5.45 2.20 -12.55
CA ASN A 243 -5.74 1.67 -11.20
C ASN A 243 -4.48 1.41 -10.37
N GLY A 244 -3.44 0.82 -10.96
CA GLY A 244 -2.18 0.55 -10.27
C GLY A 244 -1.42 1.81 -9.90
N LEU A 245 -1.60 2.89 -10.67
CA LEU A 245 -1.00 4.19 -10.37
C LEU A 245 -1.63 4.81 -9.12
N LEU A 246 -2.96 4.86 -9.04
CA LEU A 246 -3.66 5.41 -7.88
C LEU A 246 -3.34 4.63 -6.61
N GLU A 247 -3.28 3.30 -6.69
CA GLU A 247 -2.95 2.43 -5.57
C GLU A 247 -1.53 2.67 -5.05
N LYS A 248 -0.56 2.91 -5.96
CA LYS A 248 0.81 3.28 -5.58
C LYS A 248 0.91 4.64 -4.91
N LEU A 249 0.14 5.60 -5.38
CA LEU A 249 0.24 6.99 -4.94
C LEU A 249 -0.54 7.27 -3.65
N VAL A 250 -1.63 6.55 -3.40
CA VAL A 250 -2.53 6.75 -2.26
C VAL A 250 -2.61 5.51 -1.36
N GLY A 251 -2.44 4.31 -1.93
CA GLY A 251 -2.73 3.02 -1.29
C GLY A 251 -1.86 2.70 -0.07
N GLY A 252 -0.61 3.13 -0.04
CA GLY A 252 0.30 2.89 1.09
C GLY A 252 -0.16 3.52 2.42
N LYS A 253 -1.05 4.50 2.37
CA LYS A 253 -1.60 5.22 3.54
C LYS A 253 -2.94 4.65 4.05
N ILE A 254 -3.62 3.78 3.27
CA ILE A 254 -5.00 3.35 3.52
C ILE A 254 -5.11 1.82 3.71
N GLY A 255 -4.01 1.15 4.01
CA GLY A 255 -3.96 -0.31 4.10
C GLY A 255 -4.71 -0.88 5.31
N LYS A 256 -5.86 -1.54 5.09
CA LYS A 256 -6.60 -2.37 6.07
C LYS A 256 -6.58 -3.86 5.67
N SER A 257 -5.46 -4.31 5.11
CA SER A 257 -5.31 -5.69 4.59
C SER A 257 -5.55 -6.78 5.63
N ALA A 258 -5.10 -6.57 6.88
CA ALA A 258 -5.29 -7.53 7.97
C ALA A 258 -6.77 -7.69 8.35
N GLU A 259 -7.52 -6.59 8.43
CA GLU A 259 -8.96 -6.60 8.77
C GLU A 259 -9.77 -7.32 7.67
N ILE A 260 -9.49 -7.02 6.40
CA ILE A 260 -10.12 -7.69 5.26
C ILE A 260 -9.80 -9.19 5.27
N THR A 261 -8.57 -9.58 5.56
CA THR A 261 -8.16 -10.99 5.66
C THR A 261 -8.92 -11.72 6.78
N SER A 262 -9.17 -11.08 7.91
CA SER A 262 -10.00 -11.63 8.99
C SER A 262 -11.42 -11.88 8.53
N CYS A 263 -12.06 -10.89 7.88
CA CYS A 263 -13.42 -11.04 7.35
C CYS A 263 -13.52 -12.17 6.30
N VAL A 264 -12.52 -12.30 5.43
CA VAL A 264 -12.45 -13.38 4.43
C VAL A 264 -12.34 -14.74 5.10
N LYS A 265 -11.58 -14.88 6.19
CA LYS A 265 -11.47 -16.11 6.97
C LYS A 265 -12.82 -16.49 7.59
N GLU A 266 -13.54 -15.53 8.16
CA GLU A 266 -14.87 -15.74 8.74
C GLU A 266 -15.89 -16.14 7.65
N LEU A 267 -15.88 -15.48 6.49
CA LEU A 267 -16.71 -15.85 5.34
C LEU A 267 -16.42 -17.29 4.89
N THR A 268 -15.14 -17.65 4.73
CA THR A 268 -14.72 -18.99 4.31
C THR A 268 -15.20 -20.06 5.30
N THR A 269 -15.05 -19.80 6.59
CA THR A 269 -15.52 -20.70 7.65
C THR A 269 -17.03 -20.86 7.61
N SER A 270 -17.77 -19.76 7.45
CA SER A 270 -19.23 -19.77 7.36
C SER A 270 -19.72 -20.53 6.13
N VAL A 271 -19.09 -20.37 4.97
CA VAL A 271 -19.44 -21.12 3.75
C VAL A 271 -19.21 -22.62 3.94
N SER A 272 -18.07 -23.02 4.52
CA SER A 272 -17.80 -24.44 4.84
C SER A 272 -18.88 -25.03 5.73
N GLN A 273 -19.23 -24.33 6.80
CA GLN A 273 -20.28 -24.77 7.73
C GLN A 273 -21.67 -24.83 7.08
N LEU A 274 -21.99 -23.89 6.16
CA LEU A 274 -23.25 -23.88 5.40
C LEU A 274 -23.32 -25.03 4.40
N LEU A 275 -22.23 -25.39 3.74
CA LEU A 275 -22.16 -26.53 2.84
C LEU A 275 -22.49 -27.84 3.60
N ASP A 276 -21.95 -28.00 4.80
CA ASP A 276 -22.26 -29.13 5.64
C ASP A 276 -23.71 -29.08 6.15
N ALA A 277 -24.20 -27.92 6.57
CA ALA A 277 -25.56 -27.72 7.01
C ALA A 277 -26.61 -27.95 5.91
N ASN A 278 -26.28 -27.66 4.66
CA ASN A 278 -27.18 -27.90 3.52
C ASN A 278 -27.39 -29.42 3.22
N LYS A 279 -26.49 -30.30 3.65
CA LYS A 279 -26.61 -31.77 3.52
C LYS A 279 -27.47 -32.38 4.63
N ILE A 280 -27.72 -31.67 5.72
CA ILE A 280 -28.45 -32.20 6.90
C ILE A 280 -29.88 -32.68 6.56
N PRO A 281 -30.68 -31.94 5.76
CA PRO A 281 -32.04 -32.42 5.41
C PRO A 281 -32.06 -33.79 4.73
N GLU A 282 -31.11 -34.01 3.81
CA GLU A 282 -30.97 -35.28 3.10
C GLU A 282 -30.54 -36.40 4.09
N GLN A 283 -29.59 -36.11 4.97
CA GLN A 283 -29.14 -37.03 6.01
C GLN A 283 -30.27 -37.37 7.01
N ILE A 284 -31.13 -36.41 7.36
CA ILE A 284 -32.31 -36.64 8.21
C ILE A 284 -33.28 -37.61 7.52
N GLU A 285 -33.53 -37.38 6.24
CA GLU A 285 -34.48 -38.23 5.49
C GLU A 285 -33.94 -39.66 5.34
N GLU A 286 -32.68 -39.82 4.98
CA GLU A 286 -32.01 -41.11 4.91
C GLU A 286 -32.05 -41.85 6.26
N CYS A 287 -31.76 -41.11 7.34
CA CYS A 287 -31.80 -41.66 8.70
C CYS A 287 -33.23 -42.07 9.12
N LYS A 288 -34.26 -41.30 8.74
CA LYS A 288 -35.68 -41.64 8.97
C LYS A 288 -36.09 -42.89 8.22
N ILE A 289 -35.69 -43.04 6.95
CA ILE A 289 -35.97 -44.24 6.16
C ILE A 289 -35.36 -45.47 6.85
N LYS A 290 -34.06 -45.43 7.16
CA LYS A 290 -33.38 -46.55 7.83
C LYS A 290 -34.03 -46.88 9.20
N LYS A 291 -34.38 -45.85 9.99
CA LYS A 291 -35.11 -46.04 11.25
C LYS A 291 -36.44 -46.73 11.02
N SER A 292 -37.24 -46.30 10.05
CA SER A 292 -38.55 -46.91 9.72
C SER A 292 -38.42 -48.34 9.27
N GLU A 293 -37.39 -48.70 8.51
CA GLU A 293 -37.12 -50.10 8.12
C GLU A 293 -36.84 -51.01 9.32
N VAL A 294 -36.04 -50.51 10.29
CA VAL A 294 -35.76 -51.26 11.53
C VAL A 294 -37.00 -51.37 12.40
N GLU A 295 -37.79 -50.28 12.56
CA GLU A 295 -39.06 -50.31 13.30
C GLU A 295 -40.06 -51.29 12.71
N HIS A 296 -40.16 -51.37 11.38
CA HIS A 296 -41.04 -52.34 10.69
C HIS A 296 -40.57 -53.76 10.93
N LYS A 297 -39.29 -54.06 10.85
CA LYS A 297 -38.78 -55.45 11.21
C LYS A 297 -39.06 -55.81 12.66
N MET A 298 -38.89 -54.84 13.58
CA MET A 298 -39.15 -55.06 15.01
C MET A 298 -40.65 -55.24 15.30
N SER A 299 -41.59 -54.70 14.50
CA SER A 299 -43.03 -54.88 14.72
C SER A 299 -43.46 -56.36 14.66
N ILE A 300 -42.81 -57.14 13.78
CA ILE A 300 -43.06 -58.59 13.66
C ILE A 300 -42.79 -59.33 14.98
N TYR A 301 -41.72 -58.93 15.68
CA TYR A 301 -41.38 -59.54 16.99
C TYR A 301 -42.35 -59.11 18.10
N LYS A 302 -42.89 -57.88 18.01
CA LYS A 302 -43.94 -57.41 18.95
C LYS A 302 -45.25 -58.19 18.79
N GLU A 303 -45.66 -58.40 17.55
CA GLU A 303 -46.89 -59.15 17.24
C GLU A 303 -46.83 -60.63 17.76
N LYS A 304 -45.65 -61.23 17.75
CA LYS A 304 -45.41 -62.56 18.26
C LYS A 304 -45.21 -62.65 19.79
N GLY A 305 -45.29 -61.50 20.53
CA GLY A 305 -45.14 -61.44 22.00
C GLY A 305 -43.68 -61.60 22.51
N VAL A 306 -42.70 -61.71 21.62
CA VAL A 306 -41.29 -61.93 21.96
C VAL A 306 -40.66 -60.69 22.60
N ALA A 307 -41.10 -59.52 22.17
CA ALA A 307 -40.63 -58.27 22.70
C ALA A 307 -40.83 -58.04 24.20
N GLU A 308 -41.95 -58.63 24.76
CA GLU A 308 -42.25 -58.55 26.20
C GLU A 308 -41.31 -59.44 27.02
N LYS A 309 -40.98 -60.64 26.54
CA LYS A 309 -40.03 -61.57 27.18
C LYS A 309 -38.58 -61.00 27.16
N LEU A 310 -38.23 -60.33 26.11
CA LEU A 310 -36.88 -59.71 25.95
C LEU A 310 -36.77 -58.28 26.55
N LYS A 311 -37.82 -57.75 27.16
CA LYS A 311 -37.87 -56.35 27.67
C LYS A 311 -36.74 -56.01 28.61
N LYS A 312 -36.30 -56.91 29.46
CA LYS A 312 -35.17 -56.72 30.38
C LYS A 312 -33.87 -56.62 29.59
N GLN A 313 -33.60 -57.56 28.67
CA GLN A 313 -32.40 -57.59 27.84
C GLN A 313 -32.30 -56.36 26.94
N THR A 314 -33.38 -55.93 26.24
CA THR A 314 -33.43 -54.82 25.43
C THR A 314 -33.24 -53.48 26.20
N GLY A 315 -33.75 -53.45 27.48
CA GLY A 315 -33.48 -52.31 28.37
C GLY A 315 -31.98 -52.08 28.63
N TYR A 316 -31.29 -53.15 29.03
CA TYR A 316 -29.86 -53.12 29.29
C TYR A 316 -29.06 -52.75 28.01
N THR A 317 -29.45 -53.29 26.86
CA THR A 317 -28.81 -53.00 25.58
C THR A 317 -29.01 -51.54 25.18
N THR A 318 -30.23 -51.01 25.36
CA THR A 318 -30.53 -49.58 25.11
C THR A 318 -29.71 -48.67 26.02
N ASP A 319 -29.64 -48.96 27.31
CA ASP A 319 -28.85 -48.17 28.26
C ASP A 319 -27.36 -48.20 27.91
N LYS A 320 -26.83 -49.37 27.52
CA LYS A 320 -25.44 -49.48 27.04
C LYS A 320 -25.20 -48.67 25.80
N ALA A 321 -26.06 -48.76 24.79
CA ALA A 321 -25.91 -47.97 23.55
C ALA A 321 -25.89 -46.47 23.82
N LYS A 322 -26.76 -45.95 24.71
CA LYS A 322 -26.77 -44.55 25.13
C LYS A 322 -25.47 -44.14 25.82
N LEU A 323 -24.99 -44.93 26.77
CA LEU A 323 -23.73 -44.61 27.46
C LEU A 323 -22.53 -44.66 26.51
N ASP A 324 -22.45 -45.63 25.60
CA ASP A 324 -21.41 -45.75 24.60
C ASP A 324 -21.39 -44.50 23.64
N SER A 325 -22.57 -44.05 23.23
CA SER A 325 -22.72 -42.85 22.42
C SER A 325 -22.23 -41.58 23.16
N VAL A 326 -22.66 -41.38 24.41
CA VAL A 326 -22.22 -40.26 25.25
C VAL A 326 -20.71 -40.31 25.48
N LYS A 327 -20.14 -41.49 25.73
CA LYS A 327 -18.69 -41.68 25.84
C LYS A 327 -17.97 -41.26 24.60
N GLY A 328 -18.42 -41.68 23.42
CA GLY A 328 -17.82 -41.27 22.13
C GLY A 328 -17.83 -39.75 21.93
N ARG A 329 -18.89 -39.05 22.35
CA ARG A 329 -18.98 -37.57 22.32
C ARG A 329 -18.01 -36.92 23.29
N ILE A 330 -17.90 -37.44 24.52
CA ILE A 330 -16.94 -36.96 25.53
C ILE A 330 -15.52 -37.12 24.99
N ASP A 331 -15.15 -38.29 24.47
CA ASP A 331 -13.82 -38.56 23.93
C ASP A 331 -13.45 -37.65 22.75
N SER A 332 -14.44 -37.31 21.90
CA SER A 332 -14.22 -36.33 20.83
C SER A 332 -14.01 -34.92 21.37
N ALA A 333 -14.81 -34.45 22.31
CA ALA A 333 -14.68 -33.13 22.92
C ALA A 333 -13.33 -32.97 23.66
N VAL A 334 -12.91 -34.02 24.40
CA VAL A 334 -11.60 -34.03 25.07
C VAL A 334 -10.47 -33.90 24.08
N ARG A 335 -10.49 -34.61 22.96
CA ARG A 335 -9.46 -34.53 21.92
C ARG A 335 -9.39 -33.11 21.29
N GLU A 336 -10.52 -32.50 21.01
CA GLU A 336 -10.58 -31.15 20.43
C GLU A 336 -10.08 -30.10 21.42
N LEU A 337 -10.51 -30.16 22.68
CA LEU A 337 -10.07 -29.24 23.72
C LEU A 337 -8.56 -29.34 23.98
N LYS A 338 -8.03 -30.57 24.03
CA LYS A 338 -6.60 -30.83 24.21
C LYS A 338 -5.80 -30.28 23.06
N LYS A 339 -6.22 -30.51 21.83
CA LYS A 339 -5.58 -29.93 20.63
C LYS A 339 -5.61 -28.40 20.66
N CYS A 340 -6.72 -27.81 21.06
CA CYS A 340 -6.84 -26.37 21.21
C CYS A 340 -5.85 -25.81 22.25
N TYR A 341 -5.76 -26.43 23.42
CA TYR A 341 -4.81 -26.07 24.47
C TYR A 341 -3.36 -26.20 24.01
N ASP A 342 -3.00 -27.36 23.42
CA ASP A 342 -1.62 -27.62 22.95
C ASP A 342 -1.15 -26.63 21.88
N ASN A 343 -2.04 -26.18 21.02
CA ASN A 343 -1.72 -25.21 20.00
C ASN A 343 -1.52 -23.77 20.54
N ASN A 344 -1.99 -23.46 21.74
CA ASN A 344 -2.00 -22.12 22.28
C ASN A 344 -1.21 -21.92 23.60
N LYS A 345 -0.71 -23.01 24.22
CA LYS A 345 0.00 -22.95 25.51
C LYS A 345 1.28 -22.11 25.49
N ASP A 346 1.92 -21.96 24.34
CA ASP A 346 3.20 -21.27 24.17
C ASP A 346 3.05 -19.77 23.81
N VAL A 347 1.83 -19.23 23.81
CA VAL A 347 1.55 -17.82 23.48
C VAL A 347 2.34 -16.83 24.36
N THR A 348 2.68 -17.23 25.61
CA THR A 348 3.40 -16.36 26.55
C THR A 348 4.91 -16.25 26.28
N LEU A 349 5.48 -17.07 25.42
CA LEU A 349 6.92 -17.07 25.16
C LEU A 349 7.41 -15.86 24.38
N GLY A 350 6.50 -15.12 23.71
CA GLY A 350 6.84 -14.05 22.76
C GLY A 350 7.54 -12.81 23.36
N LEU A 351 7.46 -12.58 24.68
CA LEU A 351 8.10 -11.44 25.36
C LEU A 351 9.06 -11.83 26.50
N GLN A 352 9.34 -13.12 26.67
CA GLN A 352 10.30 -13.56 27.70
C GLN A 352 11.72 -13.09 27.33
N GLY A 353 12.34 -12.29 28.22
CA GLY A 353 13.69 -11.80 28.04
C GLY A 353 13.82 -10.61 27.09
N VAL A 354 12.73 -9.98 26.67
CA VAL A 354 12.76 -8.75 25.86
C VAL A 354 12.98 -7.55 26.78
N GLU A 355 14.16 -6.95 26.70
CA GLU A 355 14.48 -5.68 27.37
C GLU A 355 14.40 -4.54 26.36
N SER A 356 13.77 -3.43 26.73
CA SER A 356 13.71 -2.21 25.92
C SER A 356 14.34 -1.06 26.67
N ILE A 357 15.28 -0.36 26.01
CA ILE A 357 15.98 0.78 26.61
C ILE A 357 15.08 2.03 26.68
N TYR A 358 14.16 2.21 25.70
CA TYR A 358 13.33 3.42 25.58
C TYR A 358 11.85 3.22 25.94
N ASN A 359 11.35 1.98 25.92
CA ASN A 359 9.93 1.64 26.13
C ASN A 359 9.76 0.59 27.22
N SER A 360 10.61 0.59 28.23
CA SER A 360 10.64 -0.45 29.28
C SER A 360 9.32 -0.57 30.04
N ASP A 361 8.63 0.53 30.30
CA ASP A 361 7.32 0.58 30.96
C ASP A 361 6.18 0.04 30.06
N ILE A 362 6.24 0.28 28.75
CA ILE A 362 5.28 -0.27 27.78
C ILE A 362 5.51 -1.79 27.62
N ILE A 363 6.76 -2.23 27.46
CA ILE A 363 7.10 -3.65 27.36
C ILE A 363 6.77 -4.38 28.65
N LYS A 364 6.97 -3.77 29.81
CA LYS A 364 6.59 -4.33 31.10
C LYS A 364 5.08 -4.52 31.19
N LYS A 365 4.27 -3.50 30.86
CA LYS A 365 2.81 -3.61 30.81
C LYS A 365 2.34 -4.71 29.83
N ALA A 366 2.93 -4.79 28.65
CA ALA A 366 2.62 -5.84 27.68
C ALA A 366 2.96 -7.24 28.23
N SER A 367 4.10 -7.38 28.90
CA SER A 367 4.51 -8.63 29.56
C SER A 367 3.57 -9.02 30.70
N ASP A 368 3.13 -8.05 31.53
CA ASP A 368 2.15 -8.29 32.61
C ASP A 368 0.81 -8.77 32.05
N ILE A 369 0.31 -8.14 30.98
CA ILE A 369 -0.92 -8.57 30.29
C ILE A 369 -0.75 -9.96 29.67
N LEU A 370 0.38 -10.23 29.03
CA LEU A 370 0.67 -11.51 28.41
C LEU A 370 0.77 -12.62 29.48
N SER A 371 1.35 -12.31 30.65
CA SER A 371 1.40 -13.22 31.80
C SER A 371 0.00 -13.51 32.34
N ALA A 372 -0.88 -12.50 32.41
CA ALA A 372 -2.28 -12.70 32.80
C ALA A 372 -3.02 -13.61 31.79
N ILE A 373 -2.84 -13.39 30.49
CA ILE A 373 -3.38 -14.25 29.43
C ILE A 373 -2.86 -15.69 29.58
N GLY A 374 -1.56 -15.86 29.84
CA GLY A 374 -0.95 -17.16 30.07
C GLY A 374 -1.56 -17.89 31.25
N ASN A 375 -1.85 -17.20 32.34
CA ASN A 375 -2.52 -17.78 33.52
C ASN A 375 -3.93 -18.26 33.19
N GLU A 376 -4.69 -17.56 32.34
CA GLU A 376 -6.00 -18.03 31.91
C GLU A 376 -5.89 -19.25 30.96
N ILE A 377 -4.87 -19.28 30.11
CA ILE A 377 -4.60 -20.47 29.26
C ILE A 377 -4.20 -21.69 30.13
N LEU A 378 -3.44 -21.51 31.19
CA LEU A 378 -3.09 -22.57 32.12
C LEU A 378 -4.34 -23.14 32.82
N LYS A 379 -5.29 -22.28 33.22
CA LYS A 379 -6.59 -22.75 33.77
C LYS A 379 -7.38 -23.58 32.77
N ILE A 380 -7.31 -23.24 31.46
CA ILE A 380 -7.88 -24.09 30.42
C ILE A 380 -7.20 -25.48 30.41
N GLY A 381 -5.89 -25.54 30.55
CA GLY A 381 -5.13 -26.79 30.64
C GLY A 381 -5.52 -27.62 31.86
N GLU A 382 -5.69 -26.98 33.02
CA GLU A 382 -6.18 -27.63 34.23
C GLU A 382 -7.62 -28.19 34.04
N ALA A 383 -8.50 -27.37 33.41
CA ALA A 383 -9.86 -27.80 33.09
C ALA A 383 -9.87 -28.97 32.12
N VAL A 384 -9.03 -28.98 31.09
CA VAL A 384 -8.88 -30.11 30.14
C VAL A 384 -8.45 -31.39 30.88
N THR A 385 -7.46 -31.27 31.77
CA THR A 385 -6.99 -32.42 32.60
C THR A 385 -8.09 -32.95 33.49
N GLN A 386 -8.90 -32.08 34.11
CA GLN A 386 -10.04 -32.49 34.94
C GLN A 386 -11.13 -33.16 34.11
N ILE A 387 -11.41 -32.67 32.90
CA ILE A 387 -12.37 -33.30 31.98
C ILE A 387 -11.85 -34.65 31.51
N GLU A 388 -10.54 -34.81 31.27
CA GLU A 388 -9.93 -36.13 30.96
C GLU A 388 -10.12 -37.11 32.12
N SER A 389 -9.89 -36.68 33.36
CA SER A 389 -10.10 -37.50 34.54
C SER A 389 -11.57 -37.96 34.67
N ASN A 390 -12.49 -37.01 34.51
CA ASN A 390 -13.93 -37.33 34.57
C ASN A 390 -14.37 -38.24 33.41
N SER A 391 -13.73 -38.15 32.24
CA SER A 391 -13.96 -39.05 31.10
C SER A 391 -13.53 -40.47 31.41
N LEU A 392 -12.42 -40.67 32.13
CA LEU A 392 -12.00 -42.01 32.58
C LEU A 392 -12.99 -42.59 33.60
N GLU A 393 -13.44 -41.79 34.60
CA GLU A 393 -14.47 -42.22 35.55
C GLU A 393 -15.77 -42.61 34.83
N PHE A 394 -16.16 -41.83 33.78
CA PHE A 394 -17.33 -42.21 32.97
C PHE A 394 -17.12 -43.50 32.20
N ALA A 395 -15.91 -43.77 31.72
CA ALA A 395 -15.57 -45.03 31.06
C ALA A 395 -15.71 -46.24 32.04
N ASP A 396 -15.31 -46.06 33.29
CA ASP A 396 -15.47 -47.08 34.35
C ASP A 396 -16.95 -47.40 34.58
N VAL A 397 -17.85 -46.39 34.57
CA VAL A 397 -19.30 -46.60 34.69
C VAL A 397 -19.85 -47.43 33.51
N VAL A 398 -19.37 -47.14 32.29
CA VAL A 398 -19.74 -47.91 31.09
C VAL A 398 -19.29 -49.38 31.23
N GLU A 399 -18.06 -49.60 31.73
CA GLU A 399 -17.52 -50.93 31.98
C GLU A 399 -18.29 -51.67 33.08
N MET A 400 -18.71 -50.97 34.14
CA MET A 400 -19.56 -51.55 35.18
C MET A 400 -20.90 -52.07 34.62
N LEU A 401 -21.54 -51.34 33.71
CA LEU A 401 -22.74 -51.75 33.03
C LEU A 401 -22.47 -52.98 32.14
N ALA A 402 -21.36 -52.99 31.41
CA ALA A 402 -20.96 -54.10 30.56
C ALA A 402 -20.78 -55.40 31.40
N LYS A 403 -20.05 -55.32 32.53
CA LYS A 403 -19.88 -56.43 33.46
C LYS A 403 -21.20 -56.91 34.05
N LYS A 404 -22.15 -56.00 34.31
CA LYS A 404 -23.48 -56.38 34.80
C LYS A 404 -24.31 -57.13 33.76
N ILE A 405 -24.16 -56.72 32.47
CA ILE A 405 -24.80 -57.43 31.35
C ILE A 405 -24.21 -58.82 31.17
N ASP A 406 -22.87 -58.92 31.24
CA ASP A 406 -22.19 -60.22 31.15
C ASP A 406 -22.62 -61.20 32.28
N GLY A 407 -22.78 -60.67 33.50
CA GLY A 407 -23.29 -61.47 34.65
C GLY A 407 -24.73 -61.90 34.49
N LEU A 408 -25.50 -61.35 33.57
CA LEU A 408 -26.88 -61.80 33.26
C LEU A 408 -26.95 -62.68 32.01
N SER A 409 -25.81 -63.08 31.44
CA SER A 409 -25.73 -63.86 30.20
C SER A 409 -26.49 -65.21 30.29
N ASP A 410 -26.40 -65.89 31.42
CA ASP A 410 -27.10 -67.12 31.63
C ASP A 410 -28.62 -66.94 31.72
N GLU A 411 -29.11 -65.94 32.44
CA GLU A 411 -30.51 -65.53 32.49
C GLU A 411 -31.08 -65.22 31.11
N PHE A 412 -30.31 -64.44 30.31
CA PHE A 412 -30.70 -64.13 28.93
C PHE A 412 -30.66 -65.34 28.01
N ALA A 413 -29.77 -66.30 28.23
CA ALA A 413 -29.74 -67.56 27.51
C ALA A 413 -30.94 -68.44 27.84
N GLU A 414 -31.45 -68.49 29.12
CA GLU A 414 -32.66 -69.13 29.48
C GLU A 414 -33.91 -68.54 28.83
N ILE A 415 -34.05 -67.21 28.84
CA ILE A 415 -35.14 -66.48 28.16
C ILE A 415 -35.15 -66.83 26.66
N LYS A 416 -34.01 -66.97 26.02
CA LYS A 416 -33.88 -67.35 24.59
C LYS A 416 -34.39 -68.80 24.38
N ARG A 417 -34.12 -69.74 25.30
CA ARG A 417 -34.59 -71.14 25.22
C ARG A 417 -36.12 -71.27 25.42
N GLU A 418 -36.73 -70.35 26.17
CA GLU A 418 -38.21 -70.36 26.37
C GLU A 418 -38.95 -69.83 25.13
N ILE A 419 -38.30 -69.13 24.22
CA ILE A 419 -38.87 -68.68 22.97
C ILE A 419 -38.75 -69.82 21.95
N LYS A 420 -39.78 -70.63 21.83
CA LYS A 420 -39.84 -71.84 20.98
C LYS A 420 -40.16 -71.54 19.49
N ASP A 421 -39.74 -70.43 18.93
CA ASP A 421 -39.99 -70.03 17.52
C ASP A 421 -38.66 -70.02 16.74
N ASP A 422 -38.36 -71.16 16.08
CA ASP A 422 -37.15 -71.33 15.27
C ASP A 422 -37.09 -70.46 14.05
N THR A 423 -38.16 -69.68 13.77
CA THR A 423 -38.22 -68.72 12.65
C THR A 423 -37.77 -67.30 13.04
N LEU A 424 -37.46 -67.04 14.32
CA LEU A 424 -37.11 -65.73 14.84
C LEU A 424 -35.64 -65.65 15.24
N ASP A 425 -34.89 -64.69 14.64
CA ASP A 425 -33.54 -64.39 15.06
C ASP A 425 -33.55 -63.43 16.28
N ILE A 426 -33.44 -64.00 17.50
CA ILE A 426 -33.46 -63.28 18.77
C ILE A 426 -32.25 -62.34 18.89
N ASP A 427 -31.09 -62.81 18.48
CA ASP A 427 -29.87 -61.98 18.49
C ASP A 427 -29.96 -60.79 17.50
N GLY A 428 -30.64 -61.06 16.37
CA GLY A 428 -31.00 -60.01 15.43
C GLY A 428 -31.93 -58.94 16.03
N PHE A 429 -32.89 -59.31 16.87
CA PHE A 429 -33.78 -58.36 17.57
C PHE A 429 -33.04 -57.46 18.55
N VAL A 430 -32.10 -58.02 19.31
CA VAL A 430 -31.24 -57.19 20.21
C VAL A 430 -30.41 -56.22 19.44
N LYS A 431 -29.76 -56.66 18.33
CA LYS A 431 -29.01 -55.78 17.45
C LYS A 431 -29.88 -54.67 16.81
N MET A 432 -31.07 -54.98 16.34
CA MET A 432 -32.03 -54.01 15.81
C MET A 432 -32.43 -52.98 16.88
N THR A 433 -32.49 -53.34 18.16
CA THR A 433 -32.75 -52.40 19.24
C THR A 433 -31.59 -51.40 19.41
N GLU A 434 -30.35 -51.86 19.33
CA GLU A 434 -29.16 -51.01 19.37
C GLU A 434 -29.14 -50.05 18.16
N GLU A 435 -29.42 -50.55 16.96
CA GLU A 435 -29.47 -49.74 15.74
C GLU A 435 -30.56 -48.67 15.81
N LEU A 436 -31.73 -49.02 16.36
CA LEU A 436 -32.83 -48.07 16.50
C LEU A 436 -32.47 -46.91 17.44
N GLU A 437 -31.80 -47.17 18.55
CA GLU A 437 -31.34 -46.10 19.46
C GLU A 437 -30.26 -45.22 18.79
N LYS A 438 -29.32 -45.81 18.05
CA LYS A 438 -28.33 -45.04 17.28
C LYS A 438 -29.00 -44.14 16.25
N TYR A 439 -30.03 -44.60 15.53
CA TYR A 439 -30.76 -43.74 14.58
C TYR A 439 -31.53 -42.63 15.28
N LYS A 440 -32.11 -42.83 16.46
CA LYS A 440 -32.78 -41.79 17.25
C LYS A 440 -31.81 -40.73 17.69
N GLU A 441 -30.65 -41.08 18.21
CA GLU A 441 -29.60 -40.14 18.61
C GLU A 441 -29.05 -39.38 17.45
N ASN A 442 -28.78 -40.06 16.31
CA ASN A 442 -28.33 -39.39 15.10
C ASN A 442 -29.35 -38.33 14.61
N LEU A 443 -30.64 -38.66 14.63
CA LEU A 443 -31.70 -37.71 14.26
C LEU A 443 -31.73 -36.52 15.21
N GLN A 444 -31.58 -36.73 16.52
CA GLN A 444 -31.51 -35.62 17.47
C GLN A 444 -30.29 -34.71 17.21
N GLN A 445 -29.14 -35.31 16.94
CA GLN A 445 -27.93 -34.53 16.61
C GLN A 445 -28.07 -33.73 15.30
N LEU A 446 -28.66 -34.35 14.27
CA LEU A 446 -28.94 -33.70 13.00
C LEU A 446 -29.95 -32.55 13.16
N ASP A 447 -30.98 -32.72 13.98
CA ASP A 447 -31.96 -31.66 14.29
C ASP A 447 -31.34 -30.50 15.07
N GLU A 448 -30.43 -30.76 16.01
CA GLU A 448 -29.67 -29.73 16.72
C GLU A 448 -28.74 -28.93 15.75
N ARG A 449 -28.03 -29.64 14.86
CA ARG A 449 -27.23 -29.05 13.81
C ARG A 449 -28.08 -28.22 12.84
N ALA A 450 -29.26 -28.67 12.47
CA ALA A 450 -30.18 -27.92 11.60
C ALA A 450 -30.63 -26.59 12.24
N LYS A 451 -30.82 -26.53 13.55
CA LYS A 451 -31.16 -25.32 14.28
C LYS A 451 -30.04 -24.29 14.26
N SER A 452 -28.77 -24.71 14.22
CA SER A 452 -27.62 -23.80 14.17
C SER A 452 -27.44 -23.14 12.81
N LYS A 453 -28.04 -23.62 11.73
CA LYS A 453 -27.92 -23.07 10.37
C LYS A 453 -28.24 -21.58 10.31
N LYS A 454 -29.32 -21.12 10.99
CA LYS A 454 -29.70 -19.70 11.03
C LYS A 454 -28.62 -18.81 11.68
N GLN A 455 -27.90 -19.34 12.67
CA GLN A 455 -26.81 -18.60 13.31
C GLN A 455 -25.64 -18.45 12.36
N ILE A 456 -25.30 -19.51 11.61
CA ILE A 456 -24.24 -19.50 10.62
C ILE A 456 -24.58 -18.54 9.46
N GLU A 457 -25.83 -18.55 8.97
CA GLU A 457 -26.31 -17.58 7.97
C GLU A 457 -26.18 -16.13 8.48
N SER A 458 -26.49 -15.88 9.74
CA SER A 458 -26.34 -14.56 10.37
C SER A 458 -24.87 -14.16 10.47
N ALA A 459 -23.97 -15.07 10.83
CA ALA A 459 -22.53 -14.84 10.87
C ALA A 459 -21.96 -14.51 9.48
N PHE A 460 -22.36 -15.26 8.44
CA PHE A 460 -21.97 -14.96 7.05
C PHE A 460 -22.41 -13.55 6.64
N LYS A 461 -23.68 -13.18 6.88
CA LYS A 461 -24.20 -11.86 6.54
C LYS A 461 -23.49 -10.74 7.30
N LYS A 462 -23.12 -10.99 8.56
CA LYS A 462 -22.35 -10.04 9.38
C LYS A 462 -20.97 -9.83 8.80
N ALA A 463 -20.20 -10.90 8.56
CA ALA A 463 -18.86 -10.81 7.98
C ALA A 463 -18.85 -10.17 6.58
N LYS A 464 -19.89 -10.42 5.75
CA LYS A 464 -20.08 -9.72 4.46
C LYS A 464 -20.24 -8.22 4.66
N ARG A 465 -21.05 -7.77 5.61
CA ARG A 465 -21.26 -6.34 5.89
C ARG A 465 -19.98 -5.68 6.37
N GLU A 466 -19.31 -6.26 7.35
CA GLU A 466 -18.05 -5.75 7.90
C GLU A 466 -16.98 -5.60 6.79
N ARG A 467 -16.84 -6.63 5.92
CA ARG A 467 -15.93 -6.54 4.76
C ARG A 467 -16.32 -5.37 3.82
N ASN A 468 -17.59 -5.23 3.51
CA ASN A 468 -18.05 -4.15 2.62
C ASN A 468 -17.88 -2.77 3.25
N ASP A 469 -18.08 -2.62 4.56
CA ASP A 469 -17.89 -1.36 5.29
C ASP A 469 -16.41 -0.95 5.25
N ILE A 470 -15.48 -1.89 5.46
CA ILE A 470 -14.03 -1.65 5.35
C ILE A 470 -13.64 -1.21 3.93
N LEU A 471 -14.16 -1.90 2.90
CA LEU A 471 -13.88 -1.55 1.51
C LEU A 471 -14.46 -0.18 1.13
N LEU A 472 -15.64 0.16 1.64
CA LEU A 472 -16.27 1.47 1.42
C LEU A 472 -15.52 2.58 2.14
N GLU A 473 -15.01 2.33 3.34
CA GLU A 473 -14.17 3.27 4.08
C GLU A 473 -12.87 3.56 3.31
N GLN A 474 -12.20 2.52 2.80
CA GLN A 474 -11.04 2.69 1.92
C GLN A 474 -11.39 3.50 0.67
N PHE A 475 -12.50 3.17 0.00
CA PHE A 475 -12.96 3.92 -1.17
C PHE A 475 -13.21 5.40 -0.87
N ASN A 476 -13.84 5.72 0.25
CA ASN A 476 -14.10 7.10 0.65
C ASN A 476 -12.80 7.87 0.95
N ALA A 477 -11.79 7.20 1.52
CA ALA A 477 -10.48 7.79 1.71
C ALA A 477 -9.79 8.09 0.37
N TYR A 478 -9.84 7.16 -0.60
CA TYR A 478 -9.37 7.43 -1.97
C TYR A 478 -10.11 8.61 -2.61
N LYS A 479 -11.43 8.67 -2.46
CA LYS A 479 -12.27 9.73 -3.02
C LYS A 479 -11.90 11.11 -2.47
N LEU A 480 -11.59 11.20 -1.17
CA LEU A 480 -11.15 12.45 -0.54
C LEU A 480 -9.79 12.92 -1.09
N GLU A 481 -8.83 12.02 -1.27
CA GLU A 481 -7.54 12.38 -1.86
C GLU A 481 -7.68 12.80 -3.34
N ILE A 482 -8.50 12.10 -4.11
CA ILE A 482 -8.83 12.46 -5.48
C ILE A 482 -9.50 13.85 -5.53
N GLN A 483 -10.38 14.16 -4.61
CA GLN A 483 -11.02 15.49 -4.56
C GLN A 483 -10.00 16.60 -4.32
N LYS A 484 -9.04 16.43 -3.40
CA LYS A 484 -7.95 17.39 -3.19
C LYS A 484 -7.13 17.62 -4.46
N ILE A 485 -6.84 16.56 -5.20
CA ILE A 485 -6.11 16.63 -6.48
C ILE A 485 -6.93 17.40 -7.50
N ASN A 486 -8.20 17.08 -7.69
CA ASN A 486 -9.08 17.76 -8.64
C ASN A 486 -9.29 19.24 -8.31
N GLU A 487 -9.26 19.63 -7.02
CA GLU A 487 -9.38 21.04 -6.58
C GLU A 487 -8.07 21.82 -6.78
N SER A 488 -6.93 21.14 -6.78
CA SER A 488 -5.60 21.80 -6.90
C SER A 488 -5.26 22.22 -8.32
N GLN A 489 -5.97 21.75 -9.34
CA GLN A 489 -5.68 21.97 -10.75
C GLN A 489 -6.90 21.83 -11.65
N SER A 490 -6.82 22.45 -12.86
CA SER A 490 -7.88 22.42 -13.87
C SER A 490 -7.66 21.43 -15.01
N GLU A 491 -6.44 20.95 -15.20
CA GLU A 491 -6.01 20.19 -16.39
C GLU A 491 -6.20 18.68 -16.24
N LEU A 492 -6.11 18.18 -15.00
CA LEU A 492 -6.36 16.79 -14.67
C LEU A 492 -7.66 16.65 -13.88
N LYS A 493 -8.49 15.69 -14.28
CA LYS A 493 -9.69 15.30 -13.55
C LYS A 493 -9.68 13.80 -13.36
N ILE A 494 -9.81 13.36 -12.12
CA ILE A 494 -9.84 11.94 -11.77
C ILE A 494 -11.22 11.61 -11.27
N THR A 495 -11.77 10.49 -11.74
CA THR A 495 -13.00 9.90 -11.23
C THR A 495 -12.73 8.50 -10.72
N ILE A 496 -13.50 8.05 -9.73
CA ILE A 496 -13.37 6.72 -9.15
C ILE A 496 -14.76 6.15 -8.88
N ASP A 497 -14.98 4.89 -9.31
CA ASP A 497 -16.22 4.16 -9.09
C ASP A 497 -15.95 2.92 -8.22
N PHE A 498 -16.75 2.75 -7.16
CA PHE A 498 -16.64 1.66 -6.22
C PHE A 498 -16.92 0.30 -6.87
N LYS A 499 -15.93 -0.61 -6.83
CA LYS A 499 -16.00 -1.92 -7.50
C LYS A 499 -16.37 -1.80 -8.99
N GLY A 500 -15.89 -0.74 -9.64
CA GLY A 500 -16.30 -0.38 -11.00
C GLY A 500 -15.53 -1.07 -12.11
N ASP A 501 -14.41 -1.77 -11.83
CA ASP A 501 -13.61 -2.49 -12.85
C ASP A 501 -14.30 -3.81 -13.28
N ARG A 502 -15.42 -3.65 -14.00
CA ARG A 502 -16.31 -4.74 -14.39
C ARG A 502 -15.71 -5.63 -15.50
N ASP A 503 -14.91 -5.05 -16.38
CA ASP A 503 -14.27 -5.76 -17.48
C ASP A 503 -13.20 -6.74 -16.97
N ASN A 504 -12.40 -6.31 -15.99
CA ASN A 504 -11.43 -7.18 -15.34
C ASN A 504 -12.14 -8.26 -14.52
N PHE A 505 -13.19 -7.92 -13.77
CA PHE A 505 -13.99 -8.91 -13.02
C PHE A 505 -14.59 -9.96 -13.96
N LYS A 506 -15.13 -9.57 -15.11
CA LYS A 506 -15.61 -10.52 -16.13
C LYS A 506 -14.51 -11.42 -16.65
N THR A 507 -13.34 -10.85 -16.94
CA THR A 507 -12.18 -11.60 -17.42
C THR A 507 -11.70 -12.61 -16.38
N GLN A 508 -11.63 -12.20 -15.13
CA GLN A 508 -11.27 -13.05 -14.00
C GLN A 508 -12.30 -14.19 -13.83
N MET A 509 -13.59 -13.88 -13.85
CA MET A 509 -14.68 -14.86 -13.75
C MET A 509 -14.61 -15.91 -14.87
N LYS A 510 -14.27 -15.49 -16.11
CA LYS A 510 -14.03 -16.41 -17.23
C LYS A 510 -12.85 -17.36 -16.99
N ASN A 511 -11.80 -16.88 -16.40
CA ASN A 511 -10.62 -17.68 -16.07
C ASN A 511 -10.92 -18.67 -14.94
N ASP A 512 -11.54 -18.20 -13.87
CA ASP A 512 -11.87 -19.00 -12.68
C ASP A 512 -12.88 -20.10 -13.04
N PHE A 513 -13.87 -19.82 -13.84
CA PHE A 513 -14.90 -20.78 -14.26
C PHE A 513 -14.64 -21.41 -15.64
N ARG A 514 -13.40 -21.38 -16.11
CA ARG A 514 -13.01 -22.02 -17.36
C ARG A 514 -13.45 -23.49 -17.42
N GLY A 515 -14.11 -23.90 -18.50
CA GLY A 515 -14.63 -25.25 -18.68
C GLY A 515 -16.08 -25.48 -18.20
N SER A 516 -16.73 -24.44 -17.63
CA SER A 516 -18.15 -24.49 -17.26
C SER A 516 -19.10 -24.54 -18.46
N GLY A 517 -18.63 -24.09 -19.63
CA GLY A 517 -19.44 -23.98 -20.85
C GLY A 517 -20.26 -22.68 -20.94
N ILE A 518 -20.12 -21.78 -20.00
CA ILE A 518 -20.80 -20.47 -19.95
C ILE A 518 -20.33 -19.60 -21.13
N SER A 519 -21.25 -19.01 -21.85
CA SER A 519 -20.94 -18.13 -22.99
C SER A 519 -20.57 -16.71 -22.54
N GLU A 520 -19.92 -15.96 -23.45
CA GLU A 520 -19.50 -14.57 -23.22
C GLU A 520 -20.64 -13.65 -22.72
N ILE A 521 -21.80 -13.77 -23.37
CA ILE A 521 -23.00 -12.99 -23.04
C ILE A 521 -23.48 -13.33 -21.61
N LYS A 522 -23.48 -14.60 -21.25
CA LYS A 522 -23.88 -15.05 -19.90
C LYS A 522 -22.90 -14.62 -18.83
N TYR A 523 -21.59 -14.58 -19.11
CA TYR A 523 -20.61 -13.98 -18.21
C TYR A 523 -20.89 -12.49 -17.98
N GLN A 524 -21.27 -11.75 -19.02
CA GLN A 524 -21.69 -10.36 -18.86
C GLN A 524 -22.90 -10.26 -17.95
N SER A 525 -23.93 -11.06 -18.18
CA SER A 525 -25.14 -11.09 -17.35
C SER A 525 -24.85 -11.46 -15.89
N LEU A 526 -23.93 -12.39 -15.63
CA LEU A 526 -23.48 -12.72 -14.28
C LEU A 526 -22.76 -11.55 -13.62
N CYS A 527 -21.87 -10.86 -14.35
CA CYS A 527 -21.24 -9.65 -13.85
C CYS A 527 -22.26 -8.55 -13.52
N ASP A 528 -23.28 -8.36 -14.35
CA ASP A 528 -24.32 -7.34 -14.11
C ASP A 528 -25.18 -7.70 -12.91
N ALA A 529 -25.43 -8.97 -12.65
CA ALA A 529 -26.22 -9.48 -11.54
C ALA A 529 -25.50 -9.47 -10.19
N PHE A 530 -24.18 -9.64 -10.19
CA PHE A 530 -23.36 -9.76 -8.97
C PHE A 530 -22.22 -8.74 -8.97
N ARG A 531 -22.08 -8.00 -7.88
CA ARG A 531 -21.04 -6.97 -7.76
C ARG A 531 -19.65 -7.56 -7.47
N ASP A 532 -19.58 -8.71 -6.81
CA ASP A 532 -18.35 -9.43 -6.50
C ASP A 532 -18.64 -10.92 -6.25
N TYR A 533 -17.60 -11.70 -6.01
CA TYR A 533 -17.75 -13.13 -5.71
C TYR A 533 -18.49 -13.41 -4.41
N VAL A 534 -18.46 -12.49 -3.43
CA VAL A 534 -19.19 -12.70 -2.17
C VAL A 534 -20.69 -12.68 -2.40
N GLU A 535 -21.20 -11.82 -3.28
CA GLU A 535 -22.62 -11.80 -3.66
C GLU A 535 -23.01 -13.03 -4.47
N LEU A 536 -22.14 -13.50 -5.37
CA LEU A 536 -22.37 -14.71 -6.15
C LEU A 536 -22.40 -15.95 -5.24
N ILE A 537 -21.47 -16.04 -4.28
CA ILE A 537 -21.42 -17.15 -3.30
C ILE A 537 -22.59 -17.08 -2.34
N GLU A 538 -23.05 -15.88 -1.96
CA GLU A 538 -24.27 -15.72 -1.16
C GLU A 538 -25.50 -16.31 -1.87
N ASP A 539 -25.71 -15.96 -3.14
CA ASP A 539 -26.81 -16.53 -3.93
C ASP A 539 -26.70 -18.05 -4.04
N TRP A 540 -25.49 -18.55 -4.32
CA TRP A 540 -25.22 -19.97 -4.42
C TRP A 540 -25.54 -20.74 -3.14
N ILE A 541 -25.05 -20.26 -1.97
CA ILE A 541 -25.11 -21.04 -0.73
C ILE A 541 -26.38 -20.80 0.10
N LEU A 542 -26.96 -19.59 0.05
CA LEU A 542 -28.16 -19.21 0.84
C LEU A 542 -29.44 -19.23 0.04
N CYS A 543 -29.37 -19.01 -1.29
CA CYS A 543 -30.54 -18.93 -2.16
C CYS A 543 -30.60 -20.07 -3.19
N ASP A 544 -29.82 -21.12 -3.01
CA ASP A 544 -29.72 -22.26 -3.92
C ASP A 544 -29.41 -21.86 -5.38
N GLY A 545 -28.65 -20.77 -5.55
CA GLY A 545 -28.27 -20.24 -6.85
C GLY A 545 -29.43 -19.73 -7.70
N MET A 546 -30.46 -19.18 -7.07
CA MET A 546 -31.68 -18.75 -7.75
C MET A 546 -31.41 -17.77 -8.89
N LYS A 547 -30.67 -16.71 -8.62
CA LYS A 547 -30.29 -15.71 -9.65
C LYS A 547 -29.33 -16.28 -10.68
N ILE A 548 -28.40 -17.12 -10.26
CA ILE A 548 -27.47 -17.82 -11.16
C ILE A 548 -28.25 -18.69 -12.14
N LYS A 549 -29.23 -19.48 -11.67
CA LYS A 549 -30.07 -20.38 -12.49
C LYS A 549 -30.99 -19.63 -13.48
N GLU A 550 -31.31 -18.37 -13.22
CA GLU A 550 -32.01 -17.51 -14.18
C GLU A 550 -31.15 -17.11 -15.38
N ILE A 551 -29.82 -17.07 -15.21
CA ILE A 551 -28.88 -16.60 -16.22
C ILE A 551 -28.28 -17.76 -17.03
N ILE A 552 -27.98 -18.88 -16.36
CA ILE A 552 -27.31 -20.02 -16.99
C ILE A 552 -28.22 -21.27 -17.02
N SER A 553 -27.92 -22.18 -17.94
CA SER A 553 -28.69 -23.43 -18.05
C SER A 553 -28.36 -24.39 -16.90
N SER A 554 -29.24 -25.40 -16.67
CA SER A 554 -29.02 -26.40 -15.62
C SER A 554 -27.69 -27.17 -15.78
N SER A 555 -27.28 -27.45 -17.03
CA SER A 555 -26.02 -28.15 -17.27
C SER A 555 -24.78 -27.29 -17.00
N GLU A 556 -24.86 -25.98 -17.30
CA GLU A 556 -23.81 -25.02 -16.94
C GLU A 556 -23.75 -24.80 -15.44
N TYR A 557 -24.94 -24.75 -14.77
CA TYR A 557 -25.01 -24.62 -13.32
C TYR A 557 -24.34 -25.79 -12.60
N THR A 558 -24.60 -27.03 -13.00
CA THR A 558 -23.97 -28.23 -12.40
C THR A 558 -22.44 -28.15 -12.47
N LYS A 559 -21.88 -27.65 -13.57
CA LYS A 559 -20.43 -27.47 -13.69
C LYS A 559 -19.92 -26.30 -12.87
N LEU A 560 -20.67 -25.21 -12.80
CA LEU A 560 -20.35 -24.05 -11.99
C LEU A 560 -20.40 -24.40 -10.50
N ASP A 561 -21.43 -25.11 -10.07
CA ASP A 561 -21.60 -25.58 -8.69
C ASP A 561 -20.38 -26.37 -8.21
N LYS A 562 -19.92 -27.33 -9.02
CA LYS A 562 -18.69 -28.07 -8.72
C LYS A 562 -17.48 -27.15 -8.59
N LYS A 563 -17.34 -26.16 -9.48
CA LYS A 563 -16.25 -25.17 -9.42
C LYS A 563 -16.33 -24.33 -8.15
N LEU A 564 -17.53 -23.90 -7.77
CA LEU A 564 -17.75 -23.13 -6.54
C LEU A 564 -17.39 -23.97 -5.30
N GLN A 565 -17.80 -25.25 -5.27
CA GLN A 565 -17.44 -26.16 -4.19
C GLN A 565 -15.92 -26.33 -4.05
N ASP A 566 -15.20 -26.45 -5.16
CA ASP A 566 -13.76 -26.70 -5.18
C ASP A 566 -12.93 -25.46 -4.80
N GLN A 567 -13.39 -24.23 -5.10
CA GLN A 567 -12.55 -23.03 -5.06
C GLN A 567 -13.17 -21.79 -4.38
N TYR A 568 -14.32 -21.91 -3.66
CA TYR A 568 -14.97 -20.78 -3.00
C TYR A 568 -14.03 -20.00 -2.07
N ALA A 569 -13.12 -20.69 -1.40
CA ALA A 569 -12.17 -20.07 -0.48
C ALA A 569 -11.20 -19.11 -1.17
N ASP A 570 -10.79 -19.41 -2.41
CA ASP A 570 -9.93 -18.54 -3.20
C ASP A 570 -10.73 -17.42 -3.86
N LEU A 571 -11.95 -17.71 -4.31
CA LEU A 571 -12.85 -16.69 -4.86
C LEU A 571 -13.21 -15.60 -3.82
N LEU A 572 -13.39 -15.97 -2.55
CA LEU A 572 -13.65 -15.02 -1.46
C LEU A 572 -12.49 -14.06 -1.18
N LYS A 573 -11.24 -14.46 -1.50
CA LYS A 573 -10.05 -13.60 -1.38
C LYS A 573 -10.02 -12.53 -2.46
N ASN A 574 -10.63 -12.78 -3.62
CA ASN A 574 -10.60 -11.87 -4.75
C ASN A 574 -11.47 -10.64 -4.48
N GLN A 575 -10.93 -9.47 -4.81
CA GLN A 575 -11.61 -8.19 -4.71
C GLN A 575 -11.79 -7.60 -6.10
N VAL A 576 -12.99 -7.10 -6.38
CA VAL A 576 -13.21 -6.31 -7.58
C VAL A 576 -12.60 -4.93 -7.38
N SER A 577 -11.68 -4.56 -8.25
CA SER A 577 -10.99 -3.26 -8.19
C SER A 577 -11.97 -2.10 -8.43
N ASN A 578 -11.66 -0.94 -7.87
CA ASN A 578 -12.34 0.29 -8.23
C ASN A 578 -11.98 0.66 -9.67
N ASN A 579 -12.93 1.21 -10.43
CA ASN A 579 -12.62 1.79 -11.73
C ASN A 579 -12.13 3.23 -11.53
N VAL A 580 -10.93 3.51 -11.99
CA VAL A 580 -10.32 4.83 -11.95
C VAL A 580 -10.19 5.33 -13.38
N GLU A 581 -10.74 6.49 -13.66
CA GLU A 581 -10.57 7.15 -14.95
C GLU A 581 -9.88 8.49 -14.74
N ILE A 582 -8.81 8.71 -15.48
CA ILE A 582 -8.04 9.94 -15.49
C ILE A 582 -8.33 10.68 -16.79
N TYR A 583 -8.79 11.92 -16.66
CA TYR A 583 -8.99 12.82 -17.79
C TYR A 583 -7.90 13.88 -17.80
N TYR A 584 -7.32 14.12 -18.93
CA TYR A 584 -6.35 15.17 -19.19
C TYR A 584 -6.86 16.03 -20.33
N HIS A 585 -7.01 17.36 -20.11
CA HIS A 585 -7.67 18.26 -21.04
C HIS A 585 -9.03 17.70 -21.54
N ASP A 586 -9.90 17.29 -20.62
CA ASP A 586 -11.25 16.73 -20.86
C ASP A 586 -11.31 15.46 -21.75
N LYS A 587 -10.18 14.81 -21.99
CA LYS A 587 -10.10 13.56 -22.72
C LYS A 587 -9.50 12.45 -21.85
N LEU A 588 -10.04 11.24 -21.92
CA LEU A 588 -9.53 10.08 -21.18
C LEU A 588 -8.04 9.86 -21.45
N LEU A 589 -7.26 9.66 -20.39
CA LEU A 589 -5.80 9.53 -20.43
C LEU A 589 -5.35 8.42 -21.38
N ARG A 590 -6.05 7.27 -21.39
CA ARG A 590 -5.78 6.15 -22.31
C ARG A 590 -5.91 6.47 -23.79
N HIS A 591 -6.59 7.55 -24.16
CA HIS A 591 -6.74 8.01 -25.55
C HIS A 591 -5.70 9.05 -25.96
N HIS A 592 -4.79 9.40 -25.08
CA HIS A 592 -3.67 10.30 -25.35
C HIS A 592 -2.44 9.54 -25.87
N SER A 593 -1.50 10.27 -26.50
CA SER A 593 -0.19 9.72 -26.86
C SER A 593 0.60 9.33 -25.61
N ILE A 594 1.59 8.45 -25.77
CA ILE A 594 2.44 7.98 -24.66
C ILE A 594 3.06 9.19 -23.93
N GLY A 595 3.59 10.17 -24.67
CA GLY A 595 4.18 11.38 -24.08
C GLY A 595 3.17 12.22 -23.29
N GLN A 596 1.97 12.43 -23.83
CA GLN A 596 0.91 13.15 -23.09
C GLN A 596 0.47 12.40 -21.83
N ARG A 597 0.41 11.08 -21.88
CA ARG A 597 0.12 10.25 -20.71
C ARG A 597 1.18 10.39 -19.63
N ALA A 598 2.47 10.34 -20.02
CA ALA A 598 3.59 10.54 -19.11
C ALA A 598 3.58 11.95 -18.50
N SER A 599 3.22 12.99 -19.28
CA SER A 599 3.07 14.36 -18.78
C SER A 599 2.00 14.48 -17.71
N ALA A 600 0.81 13.96 -17.99
CA ALA A 600 -0.29 13.96 -17.03
C ALA A 600 0.09 13.26 -15.72
N LEU A 601 0.85 12.17 -15.80
CA LEU A 601 1.33 11.43 -14.65
C LEU A 601 2.36 12.20 -13.83
N ILE A 602 3.33 12.86 -14.50
CA ILE A 602 4.31 13.69 -13.80
C ILE A 602 3.59 14.86 -13.10
N LEU A 603 2.67 15.53 -13.76
CA LEU A 603 1.88 16.58 -13.13
C LEU A 603 1.10 16.05 -11.92
N PHE A 604 0.49 14.89 -12.04
CA PHE A 604 -0.21 14.24 -10.95
C PHE A 604 0.71 13.97 -9.74
N ILE A 605 1.91 13.44 -9.98
CA ILE A 605 2.91 13.17 -8.95
C ILE A 605 3.37 14.46 -8.27
N LEU A 606 3.65 15.49 -9.07
CA LEU A 606 4.11 16.79 -8.58
C LEU A 606 3.03 17.53 -7.76
N MET A 607 1.76 17.25 -7.99
CA MET A 607 0.66 17.89 -7.26
C MET A 607 0.34 17.25 -5.92
N GLN A 608 0.88 16.05 -5.63
CA GLN A 608 0.73 15.43 -4.32
C GLN A 608 1.53 16.21 -3.27
N SER A 609 0.82 16.74 -2.27
CA SER A 609 1.42 17.58 -1.22
C SER A 609 2.16 16.80 -0.13
N ASP A 610 2.07 15.49 -0.13
CA ASP A 610 2.52 14.63 0.97
C ASP A 610 3.81 13.85 0.64
N ASN A 611 4.52 14.22 -0.44
CA ASN A 611 5.83 13.67 -0.74
C ASN A 611 6.92 14.59 -0.22
N ASP A 612 7.87 14.03 0.53
CA ASP A 612 9.08 14.74 0.93
C ASP A 612 10.14 14.72 -0.18
N ILE A 613 10.24 13.59 -0.90
CA ILE A 613 11.30 13.35 -1.89
C ILE A 613 10.72 12.70 -3.14
N ILE A 614 11.10 13.24 -4.30
CA ILE A 614 10.77 12.68 -5.62
C ILE A 614 12.04 12.47 -6.43
N LEU A 615 12.25 11.24 -6.86
CA LEU A 615 13.39 10.80 -7.67
C LEU A 615 12.86 10.42 -9.06
N ILE A 616 13.36 11.04 -10.13
CA ILE A 616 12.92 10.75 -11.51
C ILE A 616 14.13 10.55 -12.42
N ASP A 617 14.14 9.41 -13.11
CA ASP A 617 15.19 9.08 -14.09
C ASP A 617 14.69 9.35 -15.51
N GLN A 618 15.31 10.29 -16.19
CA GLN A 618 15.12 10.68 -17.58
C GLN A 618 13.64 10.93 -17.95
N PRO A 619 12.97 11.90 -17.34
CA PRO A 619 11.58 12.23 -17.67
C PRO A 619 11.39 12.65 -19.13
N GLU A 620 12.46 13.15 -19.76
CA GLU A 620 12.46 13.61 -21.15
C GLU A 620 12.38 12.51 -22.20
N ASP A 621 12.64 11.26 -21.84
CA ASP A 621 12.56 10.14 -22.83
C ASP A 621 11.11 9.93 -23.30
N ASP A 622 10.14 10.30 -22.47
CA ASP A 622 8.71 10.13 -22.72
C ASP A 622 7.96 11.46 -22.99
N LEU A 623 8.64 12.63 -22.90
CA LEU A 623 8.01 13.94 -22.95
C LEU A 623 8.50 14.83 -24.10
N ASP A 624 7.59 15.59 -24.69
CA ASP A 624 7.95 16.66 -25.63
C ASP A 624 8.57 17.88 -24.90
N ASN A 625 9.58 18.51 -25.51
CA ASN A 625 10.26 19.68 -24.94
C ASN A 625 9.32 20.84 -24.56
N LYS A 626 8.23 21.03 -25.31
CA LYS A 626 7.23 22.06 -25.01
C LYS A 626 6.52 21.77 -23.71
N ILE A 627 6.10 20.53 -23.50
CA ILE A 627 5.41 20.06 -22.29
C ILE A 627 6.35 20.12 -21.09
N ILE A 628 7.61 19.70 -21.25
CA ILE A 628 8.62 19.82 -20.20
C ILE A 628 8.70 21.26 -19.70
N TYR A 629 8.75 22.24 -20.60
CA TYR A 629 8.88 23.65 -20.24
C TYR A 629 7.58 24.22 -19.63
N GLU A 630 6.46 24.08 -20.33
CA GLU A 630 5.21 24.74 -19.96
C GLU A 630 4.58 24.15 -18.69
N GLU A 631 4.69 22.85 -18.50
CA GLU A 631 3.98 22.12 -17.45
C GLU A 631 4.93 21.65 -16.34
N VAL A 632 5.91 20.79 -16.68
CA VAL A 632 6.76 20.13 -15.69
C VAL A 632 7.63 21.11 -14.93
N ILE A 633 8.37 21.97 -15.65
CA ILE A 633 9.26 22.95 -15.02
C ILE A 633 8.46 23.97 -14.20
N THR A 634 7.32 24.40 -14.70
CA THR A 634 6.44 25.31 -13.96
C THR A 634 5.92 24.68 -12.66
N ALA A 635 5.58 23.39 -12.68
CA ALA A 635 5.15 22.67 -11.49
C ALA A 635 6.31 22.47 -10.49
N ILE A 636 7.50 22.08 -10.98
CA ILE A 636 8.69 21.95 -10.14
C ILE A 636 9.04 23.28 -9.47
N ALA A 637 9.07 24.38 -10.22
CA ALA A 637 9.40 25.70 -9.70
C ALA A 637 8.45 26.15 -8.55
N LYS A 638 7.18 25.74 -8.60
CA LYS A 638 6.19 26.02 -7.54
C LYS A 638 6.37 25.15 -6.32
N LYS A 639 6.86 23.91 -6.50
CA LYS A 639 6.86 22.87 -5.45
C LYS A 639 8.24 22.57 -4.85
N LYS A 640 9.34 23.04 -5.44
CA LYS A 640 10.71 22.71 -4.98
C LYS A 640 11.06 23.24 -3.58
N GLN A 641 10.27 24.16 -3.02
CA GLN A 641 10.40 24.60 -1.62
C GLN A 641 9.73 23.66 -0.63
N ASP A 642 8.76 22.85 -1.11
CA ASP A 642 7.98 21.93 -0.30
C ASP A 642 8.41 20.48 -0.48
N ILE A 643 9.19 20.14 -1.53
CA ILE A 643 9.57 18.78 -1.92
C ILE A 643 11.01 18.80 -2.46
N GLN A 644 11.85 17.85 -2.04
CA GLN A 644 13.15 17.64 -2.65
C GLN A 644 13.01 16.87 -3.96
N PHE A 645 13.54 17.44 -5.04
CA PHE A 645 13.61 16.79 -6.36
C PHE A 645 15.03 16.36 -6.68
N ILE A 646 15.20 15.12 -7.17
CA ILE A 646 16.46 14.63 -7.70
C ILE A 646 16.20 14.01 -9.07
N PHE A 647 16.63 14.69 -10.12
CA PHE A 647 16.49 14.26 -11.51
C PHE A 647 17.80 13.75 -12.08
N ALA A 648 17.76 12.64 -12.79
CA ALA A 648 18.79 12.32 -13.77
C ALA A 648 18.26 12.70 -15.15
N THR A 649 18.97 13.56 -15.88
CA THR A 649 18.46 14.13 -17.14
C THR A 649 19.57 14.38 -18.16
N HIS A 650 19.22 14.34 -19.43
CA HIS A 650 20.04 14.84 -20.55
C HIS A 650 19.39 16.06 -21.25
N ASN A 651 18.30 16.60 -20.68
CA ASN A 651 17.61 17.80 -21.20
C ASN A 651 17.99 19.05 -20.39
N ALA A 652 18.64 20.01 -21.05
CA ALA A 652 19.10 21.24 -20.41
C ALA A 652 17.96 22.10 -19.81
N ASN A 653 16.73 21.95 -20.28
CA ASN A 653 15.59 22.68 -19.74
C ASN A 653 15.36 22.40 -18.24
N ILE A 654 15.62 21.18 -17.77
CA ILE A 654 15.39 20.83 -16.38
C ILE A 654 16.35 21.54 -15.44
N PRO A 655 17.69 21.41 -15.56
CA PRO A 655 18.61 22.11 -14.67
C PRO A 655 18.61 23.64 -14.87
N VAL A 656 18.45 24.12 -16.08
CA VAL A 656 18.59 25.55 -16.40
C VAL A 656 17.30 26.32 -16.11
N LEU A 657 16.18 25.88 -16.69
CA LEU A 657 14.90 26.61 -16.56
C LEU A 657 14.17 26.23 -15.26
N GLY A 658 14.48 25.04 -14.71
CA GLY A 658 14.04 24.64 -13.35
C GLY A 658 14.80 25.34 -12.24
N ASP A 659 15.87 26.10 -12.58
CA ASP A 659 16.74 26.79 -11.62
C ASP A 659 17.26 25.82 -10.54
N ALA A 660 18.01 24.79 -10.96
CA ALA A 660 18.52 23.76 -10.07
C ALA A 660 19.57 24.33 -9.08
N GLU A 661 19.38 24.07 -7.80
CA GLU A 661 20.27 24.49 -6.72
C GLU A 661 21.58 23.71 -6.73
N ARG A 662 21.54 22.43 -7.17
CA ARG A 662 22.72 21.59 -7.33
C ARG A 662 22.68 20.87 -8.67
N ILE A 663 23.85 20.89 -9.33
CA ILE A 663 24.07 20.20 -10.60
C ILE A 663 25.27 19.29 -10.43
N PHE A 664 25.10 18.02 -10.74
CA PHE A 664 26.12 16.97 -10.64
C PHE A 664 26.45 16.48 -12.03
N VAL A 665 27.68 16.67 -12.44
CA VAL A 665 28.19 16.14 -13.71
C VAL A 665 28.77 14.76 -13.43
N VAL A 666 28.15 13.74 -14.04
CA VAL A 666 28.52 12.34 -13.86
C VAL A 666 29.28 11.87 -15.07
N GLU A 667 30.51 11.40 -14.87
CA GLU A 667 31.42 10.93 -15.92
C GLU A 667 31.91 9.51 -15.60
N TYR A 668 31.89 8.64 -16.60
CA TYR A 668 32.42 7.29 -16.47
C TYR A 668 33.88 7.28 -16.96
N GLN A 669 34.80 6.90 -16.09
CA GLN A 669 36.23 6.80 -16.38
C GLN A 669 36.68 5.35 -16.19
N ASP A 670 36.82 4.62 -17.28
CA ASP A 670 37.32 3.22 -17.38
C ASP A 670 36.64 2.24 -16.40
N THR A 671 36.89 2.37 -15.09
CA THR A 671 36.39 1.45 -14.05
C THR A 671 35.59 2.13 -12.95
N THR A 672 35.67 3.45 -12.85
CA THR A 672 35.06 4.26 -11.80
C THR A 672 34.13 5.33 -12.38
N ILE A 673 33.22 5.81 -11.57
CA ILE A 673 32.35 6.93 -11.90
C ILE A 673 32.81 8.11 -11.05
N ASP A 674 33.15 9.20 -11.74
CA ASP A 674 33.53 10.46 -11.11
C ASP A 674 32.38 11.46 -11.16
N ILE A 675 32.23 12.26 -10.08
CA ILE A 675 31.13 13.22 -9.95
C ILE A 675 31.67 14.56 -9.51
N SER A 676 31.57 15.55 -10.41
CA SER A 676 31.81 16.95 -10.08
C SER A 676 30.50 17.66 -9.72
N GLN A 677 30.55 18.52 -8.70
CA GLN A 677 29.39 19.20 -8.16
C GLN A 677 29.51 20.71 -8.40
N GLY A 678 28.40 21.30 -8.83
CA GLY A 678 28.30 22.73 -9.03
C GLY A 678 26.88 23.25 -8.77
N ASN A 679 26.68 24.50 -9.13
CA ASN A 679 25.36 25.15 -9.11
C ASN A 679 25.19 25.98 -10.38
N ILE A 680 23.98 26.46 -10.62
CA ILE A 680 23.64 27.22 -11.81
C ILE A 680 24.39 28.56 -11.91
N ASP A 681 24.98 29.10 -10.84
CA ASP A 681 25.67 30.38 -10.81
C ASP A 681 27.14 30.29 -11.24
N LEU A 682 27.73 29.07 -11.22
CA LEU A 682 29.13 28.80 -11.52
C LEU A 682 29.40 28.78 -13.02
N LYS A 683 30.39 29.54 -13.48
CA LYS A 683 30.81 29.53 -14.88
C LYS A 683 31.34 28.18 -15.36
N SER A 684 31.98 27.39 -14.48
CA SER A 684 32.43 26.03 -14.81
C SER A 684 31.25 25.14 -15.09
N THR A 685 30.18 25.24 -14.29
CA THR A 685 28.94 24.48 -14.50
C THR A 685 28.22 24.88 -15.78
N HIS A 686 28.19 26.18 -16.12
CA HIS A 686 27.65 26.64 -17.39
C HIS A 686 28.35 25.95 -18.57
N LYS A 687 29.70 25.94 -18.54
CA LYS A 687 30.48 25.29 -19.58
C LYS A 687 30.16 23.80 -19.68
N GLN A 688 30.12 23.10 -18.56
CA GLN A 688 29.78 21.67 -18.52
C GLN A 688 28.35 21.38 -19.05
N ILE A 689 27.35 22.20 -18.71
CA ILE A 689 26.01 22.10 -19.29
C ILE A 689 26.04 22.24 -20.80
N VAL A 690 26.71 23.30 -21.30
CA VAL A 690 26.80 23.57 -22.75
C VAL A 690 27.54 22.41 -23.46
N ASP A 691 28.65 21.95 -22.90
CA ASP A 691 29.47 20.92 -23.53
C ASP A 691 28.70 19.55 -23.56
N ILE A 692 28.00 19.18 -22.48
CA ILE A 692 27.38 17.88 -22.35
C ILE A 692 25.98 17.84 -22.99
N MET A 693 25.17 18.89 -22.77
CA MET A 693 23.74 18.85 -23.10
C MET A 693 23.42 19.63 -24.39
N GLU A 694 24.26 20.61 -24.77
CA GLU A 694 24.02 21.46 -25.92
C GLU A 694 24.93 21.15 -27.12
N GLY A 695 25.84 20.16 -26.97
CA GLY A 695 26.76 19.77 -28.03
C GLY A 695 27.99 20.65 -28.18
N GLY A 696 28.33 21.42 -27.15
CA GLY A 696 29.48 22.29 -27.03
C GLY A 696 29.20 23.73 -27.45
N GLU A 697 30.13 24.63 -27.08
CA GLU A 697 30.01 26.08 -27.22
C GLU A 697 29.69 26.50 -28.67
N LYS A 698 30.41 25.94 -29.66
CA LYS A 698 30.22 26.25 -31.09
C LYS A 698 28.81 25.90 -31.60
N ALA A 699 28.27 24.76 -31.14
CA ALA A 699 26.93 24.35 -31.55
C ALA A 699 25.86 25.24 -30.89
N PHE A 700 26.06 25.59 -29.63
CA PHE A 700 25.18 26.48 -28.88
C PHE A 700 25.14 27.89 -29.50
N GLU A 701 26.29 28.50 -29.74
CA GLU A 701 26.39 29.81 -30.39
C GLU A 701 25.75 29.83 -31.77
N LYS A 702 26.02 28.81 -32.60
CA LYS A 702 25.42 28.72 -33.94
C LYS A 702 23.89 28.63 -33.87
N ARG A 703 23.33 27.83 -32.95
CA ARG A 703 21.87 27.78 -32.74
C ARG A 703 21.32 29.13 -32.29
N GLN A 704 21.98 29.80 -31.34
CA GLN A 704 21.56 31.11 -30.86
C GLN A 704 21.52 32.15 -31.98
N LEU A 705 22.53 32.19 -32.82
CA LEU A 705 22.58 33.09 -34.00
C LEU A 705 21.43 32.81 -34.96
N ILE A 706 21.18 31.53 -35.30
CA ILE A 706 20.09 31.14 -36.19
C ILE A 706 18.74 31.53 -35.61
N TYR A 707 18.44 31.19 -34.35
CA TYR A 707 17.16 31.50 -33.69
C TYR A 707 16.95 33.01 -33.55
N THR A 708 18.02 33.78 -33.32
CA THR A 708 17.94 35.25 -33.27
C THR A 708 17.61 35.85 -34.65
N SER A 709 18.05 35.20 -35.72
CA SER A 709 17.73 35.63 -37.09
C SER A 709 16.29 35.34 -37.52
N TRP A 710 15.57 34.44 -36.80
CA TRP A 710 14.16 34.13 -37.07
C TRP A 710 13.19 35.10 -36.41
N LYS A 711 13.65 35.90 -35.45
CA LYS A 711 12.90 36.98 -34.79
C LYS A 711 13.06 38.30 -35.55
#